data_df7e055c4bf759a1904d8c483c442827
#
_entry.id   df7e055c4bf759a1904d8c483c442827
#
_cell.length_a   1.000
_cell.length_b   1.000
_cell.length_c   1.000
_cell.angle_alpha   90.00
_cell.angle_beta   90.00
_cell.angle_gamma   90.00
#
_symmetry.space_group_name_H-M   'P 1'
#
loop_
_entity.id
_entity.type
_entity.pdbx_description
1 polymer ?
#
loop_
_entity_poly.entity_id
_entity_poly.type
_entity_poly.pdbx_seq_one_letter_code
_entity_poly.pdbx_strand_id
1 'polypeptide(L)'
;MMVRLTWLLLFCLIGTSALPQPADDNRRELPQPATGDWREALRQWMTAEDMEEGYSEEAMELLETRAAERINLNQTSREELEQLPFLTAQEVEGLVEYLDRYRPVRSLNELRMVKSLDYDKRELLTHFVYVGDEQPRSVWPKLKDVMTHGRHTLMATAKVPFYDRRGDQNGYLGYKYRHDVRYQFSYQNRIKFGLTGAQDAGEPFFANRNAWGYDHYSYYLQLRDIGRLEELNVGMYRVQMGMGLVMNTAFQLGKLATLQSLGRSTHTLTAHSSRSAANYLRGAAATVRLSKSWRVTAFASYRDVDATLNSDGTARTLLTDGYHRTPTEMEKKSNTQRTDLGGSVGWRRGTLYVNANGVFTHLSRQLLPAKQNTPYRQYAAEGNDFFNASLDYGYNDHRWTVAGETAVNRQGAVAALHSVGCKLSDEWSVMVLHRYYDKRYTALHGRSFSEGGHVQNEHGVYLGAHWQPSRRWQLQGYADYAHFTWPRYQVSASSDAFDALLSARCQHRQWTVDGRYRYHIRQRNDSTKHYLANRTEQRLRLGIGYAATPQLSLRLQTDGVSVRMQGTSSYGIMVSEHASWQWRWLKVEEHAGWFHTDDYDSRLYQYERSVRYDFSFPMYYGHGLRYSLMLRATIARQLTATAKLGVTNYLDRSTIGSGLQQVVGHTSMTELLLQLRYIL
;
A
#
# COMPACT_ATOMS: atom_id res chain seq x y z
N MET A 1 -1.79 39.71 8.24
CA MET A 1 -2.29 39.98 9.59
C MET A 1 -2.79 38.72 10.32
N MET A 2 -3.17 37.63 9.63
CA MET A 2 -3.61 36.37 10.27
C MET A 2 -2.46 35.47 10.80
N VAL A 3 -1.26 35.56 10.27
CA VAL A 3 -0.10 34.73 10.70
C VAL A 3 0.37 35.07 12.13
N ARG A 4 0.08 36.27 12.64
CA ARG A 4 0.43 36.64 14.02
C ARG A 4 -0.57 36.16 15.09
N LEU A 5 -1.76 35.71 14.70
CA LEU A 5 -2.78 35.23 15.65
C LEU A 5 -2.57 33.76 16.04
N THR A 6 -1.98 32.97 15.17
CA THR A 6 -1.72 31.52 15.41
C THR A 6 -0.63 31.32 16.48
N TRP A 7 0.38 32.20 16.52
CA TRP A 7 1.45 32.16 17.54
C TRP A 7 1.02 32.61 18.93
N LEU A 8 0.00 33.46 19.04
CA LEU A 8 -0.49 33.96 20.34
C LEU A 8 -1.39 32.92 21.05
N LEU A 9 -2.09 32.06 20.33
CA LEU A 9 -2.90 30.97 20.92
C LEU A 9 -2.04 29.81 21.44
N LEU A 10 -0.85 29.61 20.90
CA LEU A 10 0.07 28.55 21.34
C LEU A 10 0.78 28.93 22.65
N PHE A 11 0.96 30.22 22.97
CA PHE A 11 1.69 30.70 24.15
C PHE A 11 0.83 30.80 25.43
N CYS A 12 -0.48 30.86 25.31
CA CYS A 12 -1.38 30.99 26.47
C CYS A 12 -1.75 29.66 27.18
N LEU A 13 -1.31 28.51 26.68
CA LEU A 13 -1.67 27.19 27.22
C LEU A 13 -0.55 26.49 28.01
N ILE A 14 0.58 27.16 28.27
CA ILE A 14 1.76 26.55 28.95
C ILE A 14 1.78 26.80 30.48
N GLY A 15 0.67 27.06 31.10
CA GLY A 15 0.67 27.31 32.53
C GLY A 15 -0.46 26.65 33.29
N THR A 16 -0.42 25.31 33.49
CA THR A 16 -1.06 24.74 34.70
C THR A 16 -0.42 23.41 35.12
N SER A 17 -0.03 23.42 36.37
CA SER A 17 0.55 22.44 37.27
C SER A 17 0.01 21.01 37.20
N ALA A 18 0.94 20.10 37.47
CA ALA A 18 0.71 18.67 37.70
C ALA A 18 -0.20 18.41 38.90
N LEU A 19 -1.17 17.51 38.72
CA LEU A 19 -1.89 16.86 39.80
C LEU A 19 -1.64 15.34 39.75
N PRO A 20 -1.58 14.64 40.89
CA PRO A 20 -1.11 13.27 40.98
C PRO A 20 -2.14 12.24 40.47
N GLN A 21 -1.61 11.14 39.95
CA GLN A 21 -2.38 9.97 39.49
C GLN A 21 -2.91 9.16 40.66
N PRO A 22 -4.12 8.59 40.58
CA PRO A 22 -4.52 7.47 41.44
C PRO A 22 -3.96 6.15 40.90
N ALA A 23 -3.47 5.36 41.82
CA ALA A 23 -2.88 4.05 41.61
C ALA A 23 -3.92 2.96 41.34
N ASP A 24 -3.49 2.04 40.48
CA ASP A 24 -3.73 0.59 40.51
C ASP A 24 -5.16 0.04 40.30
N ASP A 25 -5.34 -0.59 39.15
CA ASP A 25 -6.18 -1.79 39.04
C ASP A 25 -5.60 -2.76 38.00
N ASN A 26 -5.24 -3.95 38.46
CA ASN A 26 -4.56 -5.03 37.76
C ASN A 26 -5.40 -5.65 36.62
N ARG A 27 -5.57 -4.96 35.50
CA ARG A 27 -5.96 -5.59 34.23
C ARG A 27 -4.81 -5.39 33.25
N ARG A 28 -4.25 -6.51 32.75
CA ARG A 28 -3.14 -6.56 31.80
C ARG A 28 -3.42 -5.68 30.58
N GLU A 29 -2.96 -4.44 30.64
CA GLU A 29 -2.95 -3.57 29.46
C GLU A 29 -1.95 -4.13 28.46
N LEU A 30 -2.37 -4.23 27.19
CA LEU A 30 -1.42 -4.47 26.09
C LEU A 30 -0.35 -3.38 26.17
N PRO A 31 0.96 -3.71 26.07
CA PRO A 31 2.02 -2.72 26.11
C PRO A 31 1.71 -1.61 25.12
N GLN A 32 1.82 -0.37 25.57
CA GLN A 32 1.59 0.78 24.69
C GLN A 32 2.57 0.71 23.52
N PRO A 33 2.14 1.02 22.27
CA PRO A 33 3.04 1.08 21.13
C PRO A 33 4.13 2.10 21.40
N ALA A 34 5.29 1.91 20.75
CA ALA A 34 6.37 2.89 20.74
C ALA A 34 5.83 4.28 20.45
N THR A 35 6.41 5.30 21.08
CA THR A 35 6.04 6.71 20.92
C THR A 35 6.35 7.16 19.49
N GLY A 36 5.43 6.94 18.54
CA GLY A 36 5.58 7.28 17.13
C GLY A 36 4.42 6.70 16.31
N ASP A 37 4.25 7.22 15.11
CA ASP A 37 3.30 6.68 14.14
C ASP A 37 4.08 5.81 13.12
N TRP A 38 3.75 4.52 13.01
CA TRP A 38 4.36 3.61 12.04
C TRP A 38 4.26 4.13 10.60
N ARG A 39 3.22 4.94 10.29
CA ARG A 39 3.05 5.56 8.98
C ARG A 39 4.16 6.58 8.70
N GLU A 40 4.60 7.30 9.71
CA GLU A 40 5.71 8.25 9.58
C GLU A 40 7.03 7.52 9.33
N ALA A 41 7.26 6.38 10.00
CA ALA A 41 8.42 5.54 9.75
C ALA A 41 8.40 4.95 8.32
N LEU A 42 7.23 4.51 7.84
CA LEU A 42 7.07 3.95 6.50
C LEU A 42 7.15 5.01 5.39
N ARG A 43 6.76 6.26 5.68
CA ARG A 43 6.83 7.38 4.72
C ARG A 43 8.21 7.53 4.08
N GLN A 44 9.26 7.13 4.78
CA GLN A 44 10.63 7.21 4.29
C GLN A 44 10.93 6.22 3.16
N TRP A 45 10.14 5.15 3.06
CA TRP A 45 10.33 4.08 2.06
C TRP A 45 9.39 4.22 0.86
N MET A 46 8.48 5.20 0.89
CA MET A 46 7.52 5.46 -0.17
C MET A 46 7.94 6.70 -0.97
N THR A 47 7.87 6.60 -2.27
CA THR A 47 8.08 7.75 -3.16
C THR A 47 6.74 8.33 -3.62
N ALA A 48 6.76 9.56 -4.14
CA ALA A 48 5.55 10.19 -4.66
C ALA A 48 5.01 9.45 -5.90
N GLU A 49 5.91 8.85 -6.67
CA GLU A 49 5.61 8.12 -7.89
C GLU A 49 5.00 6.76 -7.61
N ASP A 50 5.43 6.09 -6.54
CA ASP A 50 4.78 4.86 -6.06
C ASP A 50 3.31 5.13 -5.75
N MET A 51 2.98 6.36 -5.37
CA MET A 51 1.63 6.83 -5.09
C MET A 51 0.83 7.15 -6.35
N GLU A 52 1.48 7.75 -7.37
CA GLU A 52 0.87 8.06 -8.65
C GLU A 52 0.45 6.80 -9.40
N GLU A 53 1.20 5.72 -9.25
CA GLU A 53 0.90 4.41 -9.85
C GLU A 53 -0.18 3.61 -9.08
N GLY A 54 -0.75 4.16 -7.99
CA GLY A 54 -1.85 3.54 -7.23
C GLY A 54 -1.45 2.36 -6.33
N TYR A 55 -0.14 2.11 -6.18
CA TYR A 55 0.36 0.96 -5.39
C TYR A 55 0.16 1.08 -3.88
N SER A 56 -0.19 2.24 -3.39
CA SER A 56 -0.02 2.57 -1.98
C SER A 56 -1.25 2.41 -1.11
N GLU A 57 -2.46 2.69 -1.62
CA GLU A 57 -3.67 2.67 -0.77
C GLU A 57 -3.93 1.27 -0.22
N GLU A 58 -3.82 0.25 -1.06
CA GLU A 58 -4.01 -1.16 -0.68
C GLU A 58 -2.92 -1.67 0.27
N ALA A 59 -1.66 -1.24 0.05
CA ALA A 59 -0.52 -1.56 0.90
C ALA A 59 -0.73 -1.01 2.31
N MET A 60 -1.12 0.25 2.37
CA MET A 60 -1.33 0.94 3.63
C MET A 60 -2.53 0.38 4.39
N GLU A 61 -3.58 -0.05 3.70
CA GLU A 61 -4.73 -0.70 4.31
C GLU A 61 -4.37 -2.04 4.96
N LEU A 62 -3.51 -2.84 4.30
CA LEU A 62 -3.01 -4.08 4.89
C LEU A 62 -2.17 -3.80 6.14
N LEU A 63 -1.26 -2.83 6.06
CA LEU A 63 -0.43 -2.44 7.21
C LEU A 63 -1.29 -1.85 8.35
N GLU A 64 -2.32 -1.09 8.04
CA GLU A 64 -3.28 -0.61 9.04
C GLU A 64 -3.98 -1.76 9.76
N THR A 65 -4.40 -2.77 9.00
CA THR A 65 -4.99 -4.00 9.55
C THR A 65 -3.99 -4.73 10.44
N ARG A 66 -2.73 -4.87 10.01
CA ARG A 66 -1.67 -5.52 10.80
C ARG A 66 -1.30 -4.73 12.06
N ALA A 67 -1.25 -3.40 11.99
CA ALA A 67 -1.00 -2.55 13.14
C ALA A 67 -2.17 -2.58 14.16
N ALA A 68 -3.41 -2.75 13.66
CA ALA A 68 -4.59 -2.92 14.51
C ALA A 68 -4.64 -4.30 15.19
N GLU A 69 -4.12 -5.33 14.51
CA GLU A 69 -4.11 -6.74 14.93
C GLU A 69 -2.67 -7.24 15.07
N ARG A 70 -1.96 -6.70 16.07
CA ARG A 70 -0.53 -7.01 16.28
C ARG A 70 -0.28 -8.51 16.50
N ILE A 71 0.86 -8.96 16.01
CA ILE A 71 1.31 -10.35 16.06
C ILE A 71 1.90 -10.66 17.45
N ASN A 72 1.45 -11.73 18.10
CA ASN A 72 2.07 -12.21 19.34
C ASN A 72 3.37 -12.96 19.04
N LEU A 73 4.52 -12.44 19.43
CA LEU A 73 5.82 -13.07 19.19
C LEU A 73 5.96 -14.47 19.81
N ASN A 74 5.26 -14.75 20.90
CA ASN A 74 5.30 -16.07 21.53
C ASN A 74 4.45 -17.13 20.82
N GLN A 75 3.61 -16.71 19.86
CA GLN A 75 2.74 -17.61 19.10
C GLN A 75 2.94 -17.52 17.58
N THR A 76 3.71 -16.54 17.13
CA THR A 76 3.88 -16.27 15.70
C THR A 76 4.56 -17.41 14.96
N SER A 77 4.22 -17.53 13.69
CA SER A 77 4.90 -18.38 12.73
C SER A 77 5.77 -17.53 11.79
N ARG A 78 6.62 -18.20 11.01
CA ARG A 78 7.39 -17.57 9.93
C ARG A 78 6.48 -16.84 8.96
N GLU A 79 5.39 -17.46 8.56
CA GLU A 79 4.45 -16.98 7.56
C GLU A 79 3.75 -15.70 7.98
N GLU A 80 3.48 -15.53 9.27
CA GLU A 80 2.94 -14.28 9.81
C GLU A 80 3.96 -13.15 9.75
N LEU A 81 5.23 -13.44 10.05
CA LEU A 81 6.32 -12.46 9.92
C LEU A 81 6.61 -12.12 8.44
N GLU A 82 6.49 -13.10 7.54
CA GLU A 82 6.62 -12.90 6.10
C GLU A 82 5.52 -11.98 5.52
N GLN A 83 4.40 -11.80 6.19
CA GLN A 83 3.36 -10.85 5.79
C GLN A 83 3.72 -9.39 6.07
N LEU A 84 4.79 -9.13 6.84
CA LEU A 84 5.30 -7.78 7.06
C LEU A 84 6.25 -7.40 5.91
N PRO A 85 5.86 -6.49 5.01
CA PRO A 85 6.56 -6.26 3.75
C PRO A 85 7.91 -5.55 3.91
N PHE A 86 8.15 -4.95 5.06
CA PHE A 86 9.38 -4.23 5.38
C PHE A 86 10.50 -5.14 5.93
N LEU A 87 10.20 -6.41 6.26
CA LEU A 87 11.23 -7.35 6.71
C LEU A 87 11.88 -8.06 5.52
N THR A 88 13.19 -8.19 5.54
CA THR A 88 13.93 -9.06 4.61
C THR A 88 13.73 -10.53 5.00
N ALA A 89 14.03 -11.42 4.05
CA ALA A 89 14.02 -12.86 4.34
C ALA A 89 15.04 -13.24 5.45
N GLN A 90 16.20 -12.57 5.50
CA GLN A 90 17.22 -12.76 6.54
C GLN A 90 16.75 -12.31 7.92
N GLU A 91 16.00 -11.20 7.99
CA GLU A 91 15.43 -10.68 9.24
C GLU A 91 14.34 -11.60 9.78
N VAL A 92 13.49 -12.11 8.89
CA VAL A 92 12.47 -13.11 9.26
C VAL A 92 13.15 -14.38 9.77
N GLU A 93 14.20 -14.88 9.09
CA GLU A 93 14.95 -16.05 9.53
C GLU A 93 15.57 -15.85 10.89
N GLY A 94 16.27 -14.72 11.09
CA GLY A 94 16.90 -14.40 12.38
C GLY A 94 15.89 -14.22 13.51
N LEU A 95 14.71 -13.68 13.23
CA LEU A 95 13.61 -13.61 14.19
C LEU A 95 13.09 -15.01 14.55
N VAL A 96 12.83 -15.86 13.55
CA VAL A 96 12.36 -17.24 13.76
C VAL A 96 13.37 -18.03 14.56
N GLU A 97 14.67 -17.98 14.19
CA GLU A 97 15.74 -18.66 14.91
C GLU A 97 15.83 -18.19 16.37
N TYR A 98 15.73 -16.88 16.59
CA TYR A 98 15.71 -16.33 17.96
C TYR A 98 14.53 -16.84 18.75
N LEU A 99 13.32 -16.77 18.16
CA LEU A 99 12.09 -17.21 18.81
C LEU A 99 12.09 -18.72 19.09
N ASP A 100 12.58 -19.54 18.18
CA ASP A 100 12.67 -21.02 18.39
C ASP A 100 13.63 -21.39 19.52
N ARG A 101 14.67 -20.56 19.75
CA ARG A 101 15.68 -20.82 20.80
C ARG A 101 15.30 -20.25 22.16
N TYR A 102 14.60 -19.11 22.21
CA TYR A 102 14.43 -18.32 23.44
C TYR A 102 12.96 -18.06 23.84
N ARG A 103 11.98 -18.69 23.19
CA ARG A 103 10.59 -18.62 23.68
C ARG A 103 10.47 -19.21 25.07
N PRO A 104 9.63 -18.61 25.97
CA PRO A 104 8.83 -17.41 25.75
C PRO A 104 9.64 -16.11 25.91
N VAL A 105 9.52 -15.21 24.92
CA VAL A 105 10.03 -13.83 24.99
C VAL A 105 9.24 -13.06 26.05
N ARG A 106 9.89 -12.26 26.87
CA ARG A 106 9.27 -11.54 28.01
C ARG A 106 9.03 -10.06 27.69
N SER A 107 9.81 -9.45 26.80
CA SER A 107 9.67 -8.05 26.44
C SER A 107 10.08 -7.77 25.00
N LEU A 108 9.56 -6.70 24.39
CA LEU A 108 9.98 -6.24 23.07
C LEU A 108 11.45 -5.76 23.04
N ASN A 109 12.03 -5.46 24.19
CA ASN A 109 13.43 -5.08 24.27
C ASN A 109 14.39 -6.23 23.86
N GLU A 110 13.95 -7.47 23.96
CA GLU A 110 14.71 -8.66 23.55
C GLU A 110 14.94 -8.71 22.03
N LEU A 111 14.14 -8.02 21.23
CA LEU A 111 14.39 -7.86 19.79
C LEU A 111 15.76 -7.21 19.49
N ARG A 112 16.38 -6.57 20.48
CA ARG A 112 17.76 -6.06 20.37
C ARG A 112 18.79 -7.16 20.27
N MET A 113 18.46 -8.39 20.68
CA MET A 113 19.34 -9.57 20.59
C MET A 113 19.29 -10.22 19.20
N VAL A 114 18.30 -9.88 18.38
CA VAL A 114 18.19 -10.34 16.99
C VAL A 114 19.14 -9.51 16.13
N LYS A 115 20.33 -10.03 15.87
CA LYS A 115 21.41 -9.31 15.17
C LYS A 115 21.06 -8.93 13.72
N SER A 116 20.19 -9.71 13.08
CA SER A 116 19.75 -9.44 11.70
C SER A 116 18.88 -8.19 11.57
N LEU A 117 18.18 -7.76 12.65
CA LEU A 117 17.32 -6.59 12.66
C LEU A 117 18.11 -5.30 12.89
N ASP A 118 18.03 -4.38 11.95
CA ASP A 118 18.53 -3.03 12.14
C ASP A 118 17.67 -2.21 13.13
N TYR A 119 18.16 -1.04 13.53
CA TYR A 119 17.49 -0.23 14.55
C TYR A 119 16.12 0.26 14.08
N ASP A 120 16.02 0.79 12.87
CA ASP A 120 14.80 1.42 12.35
C ASP A 120 13.70 0.38 12.10
N LYS A 121 14.07 -0.78 11.54
CA LYS A 121 13.12 -1.89 11.36
C LYS A 121 12.67 -2.51 12.67
N ARG A 122 13.55 -2.54 13.66
CA ARG A 122 13.18 -2.97 15.02
C ARG A 122 12.15 -2.03 15.63
N GLU A 123 12.39 -0.72 15.55
CA GLU A 123 11.43 0.29 16.02
C GLU A 123 10.10 0.14 15.29
N LEU A 124 10.13 0.06 13.96
CA LEU A 124 8.93 -0.16 13.15
C LEU A 124 8.19 -1.43 13.54
N LEU A 125 8.91 -2.54 13.75
CA LEU A 125 8.33 -3.84 14.12
C LEU A 125 7.53 -3.77 15.42
N THR A 126 7.93 -2.93 16.41
CA THR A 126 7.20 -2.79 17.68
C THR A 126 5.76 -2.29 17.52
N HIS A 127 5.42 -1.67 16.41
CA HIS A 127 4.04 -1.27 16.10
C HIS A 127 3.18 -2.43 15.62
N PHE A 128 3.78 -3.51 15.13
CA PHE A 128 3.11 -4.65 14.52
C PHE A 128 3.13 -5.92 15.36
N VAL A 129 3.97 -5.95 16.42
CA VAL A 129 4.09 -7.12 17.29
C VAL A 129 3.85 -6.75 18.74
N TYR A 130 3.57 -7.76 19.56
CA TYR A 130 3.52 -7.64 21.01
C TYR A 130 4.00 -8.94 21.66
N VAL A 131 4.33 -8.87 22.94
CA VAL A 131 4.67 -10.03 23.75
C VAL A 131 3.46 -10.39 24.62
N GLY A 132 2.88 -11.55 24.38
CA GLY A 132 1.76 -12.11 25.12
C GLY A 132 2.11 -13.48 25.65
N ASP A 133 1.28 -14.01 26.57
CA ASP A 133 1.44 -15.36 27.11
C ASP A 133 1.40 -16.42 25.99
N GLU A 134 2.17 -17.47 26.16
CA GLU A 134 2.09 -18.65 25.33
C GLU A 134 0.81 -19.42 25.70
N GLN A 135 -0.19 -19.35 24.83
CA GLN A 135 -1.39 -20.17 25.02
C GLN A 135 -1.19 -21.52 24.33
N PRO A 136 -1.56 -22.63 24.98
CA PRO A 136 -1.43 -23.95 24.35
C PRO A 136 -2.25 -24.00 23.05
N ARG A 137 -1.59 -24.30 21.92
CA ARG A 137 -2.18 -24.42 20.58
C ARG A 137 -3.16 -25.58 20.42
N SER A 138 -3.45 -26.34 21.49
CA SER A 138 -3.90 -27.72 21.38
C SER A 138 -5.38 -27.93 21.08
N VAL A 139 -6.28 -26.98 21.35
CA VAL A 139 -7.72 -27.24 21.20
C VAL A 139 -8.36 -26.13 20.35
N TRP A 140 -9.16 -26.55 19.37
CA TRP A 140 -10.03 -25.63 18.65
C TRP A 140 -11.00 -24.98 19.65
N PRO A 141 -11.15 -23.65 19.67
CA PRO A 141 -11.97 -22.97 20.67
C PRO A 141 -13.44 -23.38 20.57
N LYS A 142 -14.10 -23.49 21.70
CA LYS A 142 -15.55 -23.73 21.75
C LYS A 142 -16.27 -22.48 21.21
N LEU A 143 -17.34 -22.67 20.46
CA LEU A 143 -18.11 -21.58 19.87
C LEU A 143 -18.55 -20.53 20.92
N LYS A 144 -18.91 -21.00 22.14
CA LYS A 144 -19.25 -20.13 23.26
C LYS A 144 -18.08 -19.20 23.65
N ASP A 145 -16.86 -19.72 23.72
CA ASP A 145 -15.68 -18.93 24.08
C ASP A 145 -15.34 -17.92 22.98
N VAL A 146 -15.51 -18.31 21.71
CA VAL A 146 -15.36 -17.43 20.55
C VAL A 146 -16.33 -16.24 20.64
N MET A 147 -17.60 -16.50 20.93
CA MET A 147 -18.63 -15.46 20.99
C MET A 147 -18.51 -14.57 22.22
N THR A 148 -18.05 -15.10 23.36
CA THR A 148 -17.97 -14.32 24.61
C THR A 148 -16.66 -13.54 24.78
N HIS A 149 -15.57 -13.96 24.14
CA HIS A 149 -14.26 -13.33 24.26
C HIS A 149 -13.73 -12.79 22.94
N GLY A 150 -14.53 -12.83 21.89
CA GLY A 150 -14.21 -12.24 20.62
C GLY A 150 -14.23 -10.71 20.69
N ARG A 151 -13.33 -10.08 19.96
CA ARG A 151 -13.28 -8.62 19.83
C ARG A 151 -14.10 -8.19 18.62
N HIS A 152 -15.07 -7.33 18.85
CA HIS A 152 -15.88 -6.71 17.81
C HIS A 152 -15.39 -5.28 17.57
N THR A 153 -15.27 -4.88 16.34
CA THR A 153 -14.93 -3.49 15.95
C THR A 153 -15.92 -3.02 14.91
N LEU A 154 -16.66 -1.98 15.23
CA LEU A 154 -17.54 -1.27 14.30
C LEU A 154 -16.92 0.08 13.97
N MET A 155 -16.84 0.42 12.69
CA MET A 155 -16.29 1.68 12.24
C MET A 155 -17.19 2.26 11.15
N ALA A 156 -17.47 3.55 11.24
CA ALA A 156 -18.20 4.31 10.22
C ALA A 156 -17.36 5.52 9.83
N THR A 157 -17.21 5.75 8.53
CA THR A 157 -16.46 6.87 7.97
C THR A 157 -17.36 7.65 7.02
N ALA A 158 -17.27 8.98 7.04
CA ALA A 158 -17.98 9.85 6.11
C ALA A 158 -17.06 10.99 5.66
N LYS A 159 -17.02 11.25 4.34
CA LYS A 159 -16.34 12.40 3.73
C LYS A 159 -17.36 13.34 3.11
N VAL A 160 -17.32 14.58 3.57
CA VAL A 160 -18.29 15.63 3.21
C VAL A 160 -17.54 16.77 2.54
N PRO A 161 -17.64 16.96 1.21
CA PRO A 161 -17.15 18.14 0.52
C PRO A 161 -18.10 19.32 0.73
N PHE A 162 -17.55 20.51 0.97
CA PHE A 162 -18.31 21.78 1.08
C PHE A 162 -18.39 22.53 -0.26
N TYR A 163 -18.14 21.83 -1.36
CA TYR A 163 -18.26 22.32 -2.72
C TYR A 163 -19.05 21.33 -3.56
N ASP A 164 -19.51 21.78 -4.73
CA ASP A 164 -20.15 20.93 -5.72
C ASP A 164 -19.25 20.78 -6.95
N ARG A 165 -19.11 19.56 -7.42
CA ARG A 165 -18.48 19.28 -8.72
C ARG A 165 -19.52 19.44 -9.82
N ARG A 166 -19.08 19.64 -11.05
CA ARG A 166 -19.98 19.68 -12.22
C ARG A 166 -20.86 18.42 -12.29
N GLY A 167 -20.31 17.26 -11.97
CA GLY A 167 -21.06 16.00 -11.92
C GLY A 167 -22.12 15.96 -10.84
N ASP A 168 -21.91 16.60 -9.68
CA ASP A 168 -22.89 16.68 -8.60
C ASP A 168 -24.10 17.55 -8.99
N GLN A 169 -23.87 18.56 -9.84
CA GLN A 169 -24.93 19.41 -10.37
C GLN A 169 -25.70 18.73 -11.52
N ASN A 170 -24.98 18.02 -12.38
CA ASN A 170 -25.58 17.30 -13.51
C ASN A 170 -24.61 16.22 -14.04
N GLY A 171 -25.00 14.96 -13.93
CA GLY A 171 -24.27 13.84 -14.51
C GLY A 171 -24.00 12.67 -13.56
N TYR A 172 -23.97 12.89 -12.26
CA TYR A 172 -23.86 11.80 -11.28
C TYR A 172 -25.24 11.28 -10.87
N LEU A 173 -25.30 9.97 -10.61
CA LEU A 173 -26.52 9.26 -10.21
C LEU A 173 -26.82 9.36 -8.72
N GLY A 174 -25.80 9.67 -7.92
CA GLY A 174 -25.87 9.77 -6.48
C GLY A 174 -25.38 11.12 -5.95
N TYR A 175 -25.34 11.24 -4.64
CA TYR A 175 -24.96 12.47 -3.94
C TYR A 175 -23.44 12.59 -3.75
N LYS A 176 -22.98 13.79 -3.43
CA LYS A 176 -21.56 14.15 -3.33
C LYS A 176 -20.80 13.57 -2.13
N TYR A 177 -21.48 12.94 -1.20
CA TYR A 177 -20.86 12.36 0.01
C TYR A 177 -20.30 10.96 -0.27
N ARG A 178 -19.15 10.66 0.34
CA ARG A 178 -18.60 9.31 0.41
C ARG A 178 -18.78 8.78 1.82
N HIS A 179 -19.17 7.54 1.97
CA HIS A 179 -19.25 6.89 3.28
C HIS A 179 -19.02 5.39 3.19
N ASP A 180 -18.52 4.84 4.29
CA ASP A 180 -18.35 3.40 4.48
C ASP A 180 -18.68 2.99 5.92
N VAL A 181 -19.13 1.76 6.06
CA VAL A 181 -19.31 1.09 7.34
C VAL A 181 -18.55 -0.23 7.30
N ARG A 182 -17.75 -0.46 8.31
CA ARG A 182 -16.92 -1.66 8.46
C ARG A 182 -17.18 -2.32 9.80
N TYR A 183 -17.50 -3.60 9.77
CA TYR A 183 -17.54 -4.47 10.93
C TYR A 183 -16.45 -5.51 10.84
N GLN A 184 -15.71 -5.71 11.93
CA GLN A 184 -14.66 -6.72 12.04
C GLN A 184 -14.82 -7.46 13.37
N PHE A 185 -14.72 -8.78 13.30
CA PHE A 185 -14.66 -9.68 14.42
C PHE A 185 -13.32 -10.41 14.40
N SER A 186 -12.67 -10.55 15.56
CA SER A 186 -11.45 -11.34 15.69
C SER A 186 -11.41 -12.07 17.03
N TYR A 187 -10.97 -13.33 16.99
CA TYR A 187 -10.73 -14.16 18.15
C TYR A 187 -9.36 -14.81 18.05
N GLN A 188 -8.45 -14.45 18.99
CA GLN A 188 -7.10 -15.02 19.14
C GLN A 188 -6.29 -15.14 17.82
N ASN A 189 -6.47 -14.26 16.87
CA ASN A 189 -5.90 -14.35 15.51
C ASN A 189 -6.22 -15.64 14.72
N ARG A 190 -7.07 -16.54 15.26
CA ARG A 190 -7.46 -17.82 14.68
C ARG A 190 -8.75 -17.75 13.87
N ILE A 191 -9.69 -16.91 14.29
CA ILE A 191 -10.98 -16.70 13.62
C ILE A 191 -11.14 -15.23 13.38
N LYS A 192 -11.35 -14.84 12.13
CA LYS A 192 -11.65 -13.48 11.73
C LYS A 192 -12.84 -13.47 10.78
N PHE A 193 -13.69 -12.51 10.96
CA PHE A 193 -14.81 -12.22 10.08
C PHE A 193 -14.86 -10.72 9.83
N GLY A 194 -15.15 -10.30 8.61
CA GLY A 194 -15.32 -8.90 8.27
C GLY A 194 -16.42 -8.67 7.26
N LEU A 195 -17.08 -7.55 7.40
CA LEU A 195 -18.06 -7.02 6.46
C LEU A 195 -17.81 -5.52 6.30
N THR A 196 -17.68 -5.07 5.06
CA THR A 196 -17.53 -3.65 4.73
C THR A 196 -18.52 -3.30 3.63
N GLY A 197 -19.28 -2.23 3.82
CA GLY A 197 -20.07 -1.60 2.76
C GLY A 197 -19.48 -0.24 2.46
N ALA A 198 -19.25 0.07 1.19
CA ALA A 198 -18.60 1.31 0.77
C ALA A 198 -19.31 1.91 -0.45
N GLN A 199 -19.34 3.24 -0.47
CA GLN A 199 -19.86 4.04 -1.56
C GLN A 199 -18.95 5.23 -1.81
N ASP A 200 -18.59 5.44 -3.06
CA ASP A 200 -17.88 6.64 -3.48
C ASP A 200 -18.83 7.80 -3.78
N ALA A 201 -18.29 9.00 -3.72
CA ALA A 201 -19.04 10.23 -3.96
C ALA A 201 -19.56 10.29 -5.41
N GLY A 202 -20.85 10.47 -5.60
CA GLY A 202 -21.55 10.48 -6.89
C GLY A 202 -22.23 9.15 -7.24
N GLU A 203 -22.02 8.10 -6.44
CA GLU A 203 -22.70 6.81 -6.66
C GLU A 203 -24.07 6.77 -6.00
N PRO A 204 -25.05 6.06 -6.60
CA PRO A 204 -26.38 5.93 -6.04
C PRO A 204 -26.39 4.99 -4.83
N PHE A 205 -27.17 5.36 -3.79
CA PHE A 205 -27.37 4.57 -2.58
C PHE A 205 -28.85 4.19 -2.45
N PHE A 206 -29.16 2.89 -2.31
CA PHE A 206 -30.51 2.32 -2.38
C PHE A 206 -31.26 2.70 -3.67
N ALA A 207 -30.54 2.94 -4.77
CA ALA A 207 -31.11 3.36 -6.03
C ALA A 207 -30.37 2.74 -7.22
N ASN A 208 -30.99 2.77 -8.39
CA ASN A 208 -30.46 2.16 -9.63
C ASN A 208 -30.12 0.67 -9.43
N ARG A 209 -28.89 0.27 -9.83
CA ARG A 209 -28.40 -1.13 -9.65
C ARG A 209 -27.89 -1.40 -8.23
N ASN A 210 -27.90 -0.42 -7.31
CA ASN A 210 -27.46 -0.53 -5.93
C ASN A 210 -28.65 -0.73 -4.97
N ALA A 211 -29.54 -1.65 -5.28
CA ALA A 211 -30.77 -1.91 -4.51
C ALA A 211 -30.52 -2.31 -3.04
N TRP A 212 -29.35 -2.88 -2.73
CA TRP A 212 -28.94 -3.28 -1.38
C TRP A 212 -28.23 -2.14 -0.59
N GLY A 213 -28.13 -0.95 -1.16
CA GLY A 213 -27.56 0.24 -0.54
C GLY A 213 -26.19 0.59 -1.12
N TYR A 214 -25.15 -0.02 -0.66
CA TYR A 214 -23.77 0.29 -1.08
C TYR A 214 -23.45 -0.20 -2.49
N ASP A 215 -22.55 0.50 -3.16
CA ASP A 215 -22.04 0.11 -4.47
C ASP A 215 -21.12 -1.10 -4.38
N HIS A 216 -20.30 -1.15 -3.35
CA HIS A 216 -19.36 -2.26 -3.09
C HIS A 216 -19.56 -2.85 -1.70
N TYR A 217 -19.57 -4.19 -1.63
CA TYR A 217 -19.53 -4.95 -0.39
C TYR A 217 -18.32 -5.87 -0.39
N SER A 218 -17.55 -5.82 0.70
CA SER A 218 -16.45 -6.75 0.97
C SER A 218 -16.80 -7.58 2.19
N TYR A 219 -16.63 -8.91 2.10
CA TYR A 219 -16.89 -9.83 3.20
C TYR A 219 -15.91 -11.00 3.18
N TYR A 220 -15.52 -11.46 4.34
CA TYR A 220 -14.62 -12.62 4.48
C TYR A 220 -14.83 -13.34 5.81
N LEU A 221 -14.51 -14.64 5.79
CA LEU A 221 -14.25 -15.48 6.95
C LEU A 221 -12.85 -16.06 6.81
N GLN A 222 -12.01 -15.84 7.80
CA GLN A 222 -10.66 -16.40 7.84
C GLN A 222 -10.53 -17.30 9.07
N LEU A 223 -10.06 -18.52 8.86
CA LEU A 223 -9.75 -19.50 9.90
C LEU A 223 -8.28 -19.89 9.80
N ARG A 224 -7.60 -19.99 10.95
CA ARG A 224 -6.17 -20.33 11.01
C ARG A 224 -5.89 -21.43 12.03
N ASP A 225 -4.83 -22.17 11.79
CA ASP A 225 -4.27 -23.18 12.68
C ASP A 225 -5.28 -24.26 13.12
N ILE A 226 -5.93 -24.90 12.14
CA ILE A 226 -6.83 -26.03 12.33
C ILE A 226 -6.08 -27.32 11.95
N GLY A 227 -5.28 -27.86 12.86
CA GLY A 227 -4.48 -29.04 12.60
C GLY A 227 -3.46 -28.84 11.49
N ARG A 228 -3.64 -29.48 10.33
CA ARG A 228 -2.79 -29.29 9.13
C ARG A 228 -3.22 -28.12 8.28
N LEU A 229 -4.40 -27.61 8.44
CA LEU A 229 -4.90 -26.42 7.73
C LEU A 229 -4.29 -25.17 8.40
N GLU A 230 -3.34 -24.55 7.72
CA GLU A 230 -2.68 -23.34 8.20
C GLU A 230 -3.58 -22.13 8.08
N GLU A 231 -4.26 -22.01 6.93
CA GLU A 231 -5.17 -20.90 6.67
C GLU A 231 -6.29 -21.31 5.72
N LEU A 232 -7.50 -20.86 6.00
CA LEU A 232 -8.68 -20.93 5.13
C LEU A 232 -9.30 -19.54 5.07
N ASN A 233 -9.52 -19.06 3.85
CA ASN A 233 -10.30 -17.85 3.59
C ASN A 233 -11.51 -18.21 2.74
N VAL A 234 -12.69 -17.74 3.15
CA VAL A 234 -13.94 -17.85 2.42
C VAL A 234 -14.54 -16.46 2.25
N GLY A 235 -15.02 -16.14 1.07
CA GLY A 235 -15.49 -14.81 0.69
C GLY A 235 -14.45 -14.07 -0.13
N MET A 236 -14.08 -12.86 0.25
CA MET A 236 -13.08 -12.06 -0.49
C MET A 236 -11.69 -12.21 0.12
N TYR A 237 -10.71 -12.46 -0.73
CA TYR A 237 -9.31 -12.69 -0.32
C TYR A 237 -8.33 -12.23 -1.38
N ARG A 238 -7.06 -12.15 -1.00
CA ARG A 238 -5.91 -11.82 -1.85
C ARG A 238 -4.90 -12.95 -1.81
N VAL A 239 -4.26 -13.20 -2.94
CA VAL A 239 -3.19 -14.20 -3.11
C VAL A 239 -1.97 -13.52 -3.71
N GLN A 240 -0.80 -13.84 -3.16
CA GLN A 240 0.49 -13.54 -3.76
C GLN A 240 1.30 -14.84 -3.84
N MET A 241 1.93 -15.07 -4.99
CA MET A 241 2.80 -16.22 -5.26
C MET A 241 4.13 -15.73 -5.80
N GLY A 242 5.21 -16.20 -5.19
CA GLY A 242 6.55 -15.88 -5.64
C GLY A 242 6.89 -14.39 -5.61
N MET A 243 7.47 -13.91 -6.68
CA MET A 243 7.77 -12.50 -6.91
C MET A 243 6.64 -11.77 -7.67
N GLY A 244 5.51 -12.45 -7.91
CA GLY A 244 4.31 -11.87 -8.50
C GLY A 244 4.23 -11.90 -10.01
N LEU A 245 5.02 -12.72 -10.69
CA LEU A 245 4.98 -12.81 -12.15
C LEU A 245 3.67 -13.42 -12.65
N VAL A 246 3.10 -14.37 -11.92
CA VAL A 246 1.84 -15.06 -12.28
C VAL A 246 0.66 -14.51 -11.51
N MET A 247 0.81 -14.37 -10.17
CA MET A 247 -0.27 -13.98 -9.28
C MET A 247 0.22 -13.06 -8.17
N ASN A 248 -0.30 -11.84 -8.18
CA ASN A 248 -0.18 -10.91 -7.06
C ASN A 248 -1.39 -9.97 -7.03
N THR A 249 -2.38 -10.32 -6.23
CA THR A 249 -3.52 -9.45 -5.90
C THR A 249 -3.30 -8.69 -4.60
N ALA A 250 -2.16 -8.90 -3.92
CA ALA A 250 -1.71 -8.08 -2.82
C ALA A 250 -1.17 -6.72 -3.37
N PHE A 251 -0.30 -6.09 -2.67
CA PHE A 251 0.29 -4.82 -3.09
C PHE A 251 1.76 -4.98 -3.46
N GLN A 252 2.29 -4.00 -4.17
CA GLN A 252 3.72 -3.77 -4.30
C GLN A 252 4.08 -2.47 -3.59
N LEU A 253 5.21 -2.50 -2.90
CA LEU A 253 5.90 -1.29 -2.50
C LEU A 253 6.89 -0.95 -3.61
N GLY A 254 7.08 0.35 -3.91
CA GLY A 254 7.93 0.79 -5.01
C GLY A 254 9.40 0.38 -4.92
N LYS A 255 10.22 0.89 -5.79
CA LYS A 255 11.62 0.48 -5.97
C LYS A 255 12.49 0.60 -4.69
N LEU A 256 12.26 1.65 -3.90
CA LEU A 256 12.97 1.86 -2.65
C LEU A 256 12.61 0.80 -1.59
N ALA A 257 11.33 0.44 -1.50
CA ALA A 257 10.87 -0.61 -0.60
C ALA A 257 11.33 -2.01 -1.05
N THR A 258 11.52 -2.24 -2.35
CA THR A 258 12.14 -3.46 -2.88
C THR A 258 13.58 -3.61 -2.38
N LEU A 259 14.36 -2.51 -2.30
CA LEU A 259 15.66 -2.52 -1.66
C LEU A 259 15.59 -2.92 -0.18
N GLN A 260 14.61 -2.40 0.54
CA GLN A 260 14.42 -2.72 1.96
C GLN A 260 14.07 -4.19 2.21
N SER A 261 13.35 -4.83 1.29
CA SER A 261 13.02 -6.26 1.36
C SER A 261 14.06 -7.17 0.71
N LEU A 262 15.12 -6.61 0.08
CA LEU A 262 16.12 -7.30 -0.71
C LEU A 262 15.51 -8.23 -1.78
N GLY A 263 14.45 -7.79 -2.44
CA GLY A 263 13.79 -8.54 -3.50
C GLY A 263 13.19 -9.88 -3.08
N ARG A 264 12.67 -9.96 -1.88
CA ARG A 264 12.11 -11.18 -1.29
C ARG A 264 10.95 -11.76 -2.12
N SER A 265 10.95 -13.07 -2.34
CA SER A 265 9.80 -13.83 -2.81
C SER A 265 8.84 -14.14 -1.64
N THR A 266 7.54 -14.07 -1.88
CA THR A 266 6.54 -14.19 -0.82
C THR A 266 5.35 -15.02 -1.29
N HIS A 267 4.87 -15.94 -0.42
CA HIS A 267 3.62 -16.66 -0.59
C HIS A 267 2.66 -16.25 0.52
N THR A 268 1.63 -15.49 0.18
CA THR A 268 0.66 -15.02 1.15
C THR A 268 -0.76 -15.26 0.69
N LEU A 269 -1.59 -15.68 1.63
CA LEU A 269 -3.03 -15.72 1.53
C LEU A 269 -3.59 -14.77 2.60
N THR A 270 -4.37 -13.76 2.23
CA THR A 270 -4.88 -12.76 3.16
C THR A 270 -6.35 -12.45 2.87
N ALA A 271 -7.11 -12.21 3.95
CA ALA A 271 -8.49 -11.76 3.82
C ALA A 271 -8.53 -10.34 3.21
N HIS A 272 -9.54 -10.07 2.38
CA HIS A 272 -9.78 -8.77 1.79
C HIS A 272 -10.90 -8.05 2.54
N SER A 273 -10.58 -6.94 3.19
CA SER A 273 -11.52 -6.11 3.94
C SER A 273 -11.63 -4.68 3.40
N SER A 274 -11.08 -4.42 2.22
CA SER A 274 -11.00 -3.09 1.62
C SER A 274 -12.36 -2.57 1.16
N ARG A 275 -12.49 -1.24 1.11
CA ARG A 275 -13.54 -0.55 0.38
C ARG A 275 -13.30 -0.53 -1.14
N SER A 276 -12.10 -0.90 -1.60
CA SER A 276 -11.73 -0.95 -3.01
C SER A 276 -12.32 -2.17 -3.71
N ALA A 277 -12.95 -1.95 -4.86
CA ALA A 277 -13.46 -3.00 -5.74
C ALA A 277 -12.37 -3.66 -6.61
N ALA A 278 -11.11 -3.21 -6.49
CA ALA A 278 -9.98 -3.72 -7.27
C ALA A 278 -9.24 -4.88 -6.57
N ASN A 279 -8.52 -5.66 -7.36
CA ASN A 279 -7.45 -6.57 -6.93
C ASN A 279 -7.81 -7.54 -5.79
N TYR A 280 -8.98 -8.19 -5.88
CA TYR A 280 -9.37 -9.26 -4.97
C TYR A 280 -9.90 -10.48 -5.75
N LEU A 281 -9.94 -11.61 -5.07
CA LEU A 281 -10.60 -12.83 -5.49
C LEU A 281 -11.81 -13.08 -4.60
N ARG A 282 -12.87 -13.75 -5.12
CA ARG A 282 -14.10 -14.05 -4.37
C ARG A 282 -14.42 -15.53 -4.49
N GLY A 283 -14.40 -16.26 -3.39
CA GLY A 283 -14.64 -17.69 -3.35
C GLY A 283 -14.02 -18.34 -2.13
N ALA A 284 -13.10 -19.27 -2.32
CA ALA A 284 -12.41 -19.93 -1.22
C ALA A 284 -10.94 -20.17 -1.56
N ALA A 285 -10.09 -20.10 -0.55
CA ALA A 285 -8.66 -20.39 -0.66
C ALA A 285 -8.16 -21.03 0.63
N ALA A 286 -7.27 -22.00 0.52
CA ALA A 286 -6.72 -22.70 1.66
C ALA A 286 -5.23 -23.00 1.48
N THR A 287 -4.49 -22.95 2.60
CA THR A 287 -3.10 -23.42 2.70
C THR A 287 -3.04 -24.58 3.68
N VAL A 288 -2.52 -25.70 3.22
CA VAL A 288 -2.41 -26.96 3.99
C VAL A 288 -0.95 -27.38 4.10
N ARG A 289 -0.50 -27.67 5.31
CA ARG A 289 0.81 -28.27 5.59
C ARG A 289 0.73 -29.79 5.50
N LEU A 290 1.27 -30.34 4.43
CA LEU A 290 1.31 -31.79 4.23
C LEU A 290 2.34 -32.46 5.14
N SER A 291 3.51 -31.82 5.30
CA SER A 291 4.60 -32.24 6.19
C SER A 291 5.40 -31.04 6.70
N LYS A 292 6.47 -31.27 7.45
CA LYS A 292 7.38 -30.19 7.90
C LYS A 292 8.02 -29.43 6.73
N SER A 293 8.15 -30.07 5.56
CA SER A 293 8.82 -29.52 4.38
C SER A 293 7.86 -29.19 3.23
N TRP A 294 6.66 -29.74 3.21
CA TRP A 294 5.73 -29.58 2.09
C TRP A 294 4.47 -28.84 2.46
N ARG A 295 4.12 -27.87 1.66
CA ARG A 295 2.94 -27.02 1.80
C ARG A 295 2.21 -26.92 0.46
N VAL A 296 0.90 -26.90 0.49
CA VAL A 296 0.05 -26.73 -0.68
C VAL A 296 -0.93 -25.59 -0.42
N THR A 297 -1.00 -24.65 -1.33
CA THR A 297 -2.03 -23.59 -1.36
C THR A 297 -2.89 -23.82 -2.60
N ALA A 298 -4.21 -23.77 -2.45
CA ALA A 298 -5.16 -23.82 -3.55
C ALA A 298 -6.22 -22.75 -3.38
N PHE A 299 -6.71 -22.21 -4.49
CA PHE A 299 -7.78 -21.23 -4.49
C PHE A 299 -8.71 -21.37 -5.68
N ALA A 300 -9.97 -20.98 -5.47
CA ALA A 300 -10.98 -20.86 -6.49
C ALA A 300 -11.76 -19.56 -6.31
N SER A 301 -11.95 -18.82 -7.37
CA SER A 301 -12.65 -17.53 -7.37
C SER A 301 -13.64 -17.46 -8.52
N TYR A 302 -14.84 -16.97 -8.23
CA TYR A 302 -15.83 -16.57 -9.21
C TYR A 302 -16.37 -15.20 -8.85
N ARG A 303 -16.21 -14.23 -9.75
CA ARG A 303 -16.69 -12.86 -9.52
C ARG A 303 -17.11 -12.16 -10.80
N ASP A 304 -18.03 -11.23 -10.63
CA ASP A 304 -18.36 -10.25 -11.66
C ASP A 304 -17.26 -9.18 -11.72
N VAL A 305 -16.95 -8.73 -12.92
CA VAL A 305 -15.99 -7.65 -13.20
C VAL A 305 -16.61 -6.66 -14.18
N ASP A 306 -16.14 -5.44 -14.09
CA ASP A 306 -16.58 -4.37 -14.96
C ASP A 306 -15.78 -4.38 -16.25
N ALA A 307 -16.43 -4.17 -17.38
CA ALA A 307 -15.77 -4.14 -18.67
C ALA A 307 -16.37 -3.06 -19.57
N THR A 308 -15.50 -2.44 -20.37
CA THR A 308 -15.94 -1.69 -21.55
C THR A 308 -16.13 -2.67 -22.67
N LEU A 309 -17.33 -2.74 -23.23
CA LEU A 309 -17.66 -3.65 -24.31
C LEU A 309 -17.43 -3.02 -25.69
N ASN A 310 -17.13 -3.87 -26.67
CA ASN A 310 -17.20 -3.57 -28.09
C ASN A 310 -18.66 -3.66 -28.58
N SER A 311 -18.96 -3.23 -29.78
CA SER A 311 -20.29 -3.29 -30.39
C SER A 311 -20.80 -4.71 -30.60
N ASP A 312 -19.89 -5.69 -30.70
CA ASP A 312 -20.21 -7.13 -30.84
C ASP A 312 -20.41 -7.85 -29.49
N GLY A 313 -20.33 -7.12 -28.37
CA GLY A 313 -20.47 -7.64 -27.01
C GLY A 313 -19.22 -8.30 -26.44
N THR A 314 -18.09 -8.31 -27.13
CA THR A 314 -16.80 -8.72 -26.57
C THR A 314 -16.27 -7.67 -25.60
N ALA A 315 -15.43 -8.05 -24.64
CA ALA A 315 -14.82 -7.14 -23.68
C ALA A 315 -13.60 -6.44 -24.32
N ARG A 316 -13.67 -5.11 -24.46
CA ARG A 316 -12.56 -4.30 -24.95
C ARG A 316 -11.48 -4.08 -23.88
N THR A 317 -11.90 -3.85 -22.64
CA THR A 317 -11.01 -3.56 -21.51
C THR A 317 -11.70 -3.98 -20.22
N LEU A 318 -11.00 -4.69 -19.35
CA LEU A 318 -11.42 -4.94 -17.98
C LEU A 318 -11.11 -3.71 -17.13
N LEU A 319 -12.07 -3.24 -16.35
CA LEU A 319 -11.93 -2.05 -15.50
C LEU A 319 -11.55 -2.45 -14.08
N THR A 320 -10.75 -1.63 -13.42
CA THR A 320 -10.28 -1.84 -12.05
C THR A 320 -10.58 -0.64 -11.12
N ASP A 321 -11.12 0.46 -11.64
CA ASP A 321 -11.43 1.66 -10.87
C ASP A 321 -12.69 1.54 -10.00
N GLY A 322 -13.65 0.70 -10.42
CA GLY A 322 -14.86 0.38 -9.66
C GLY A 322 -15.82 1.55 -9.47
N TYR A 323 -15.74 2.62 -10.26
CA TYR A 323 -16.66 3.76 -10.15
C TYR A 323 -17.94 3.55 -10.95
N HIS A 324 -19.10 3.84 -10.31
CA HIS A 324 -20.44 3.73 -10.90
C HIS A 324 -21.29 4.99 -10.67
N ARG A 325 -20.72 6.15 -10.96
CA ARG A 325 -21.28 7.47 -10.69
C ARG A 325 -22.20 7.99 -11.79
N THR A 326 -21.91 7.59 -13.03
CA THR A 326 -22.65 8.05 -14.23
C THR A 326 -23.44 6.89 -14.84
N PRO A 327 -24.48 7.16 -15.67
CA PRO A 327 -25.18 6.11 -16.41
C PRO A 327 -24.24 5.20 -17.21
N THR A 328 -23.26 5.77 -17.90
CA THR A 328 -22.28 5.02 -18.69
C THR A 328 -21.35 4.17 -17.81
N GLU A 329 -20.94 4.64 -16.63
CA GLU A 329 -20.18 3.84 -15.66
C GLU A 329 -21.06 2.71 -15.12
N MET A 330 -22.32 3.00 -14.78
CA MET A 330 -23.29 2.01 -14.28
C MET A 330 -23.63 0.89 -15.29
N GLU A 331 -23.64 1.18 -16.59
CA GLU A 331 -23.82 0.17 -17.64
C GLU A 331 -22.68 -0.85 -17.67
N LYS A 332 -21.47 -0.42 -17.29
CA LYS A 332 -20.27 -1.30 -17.25
C LYS A 332 -20.23 -2.18 -16.02
N LYS A 333 -21.00 -1.85 -14.97
CA LYS A 333 -21.00 -2.57 -13.71
C LYS A 333 -21.36 -4.03 -13.88
N SER A 334 -20.47 -4.92 -13.43
CA SER A 334 -20.70 -6.37 -13.32
C SER A 334 -21.22 -7.01 -14.62
N ASN A 335 -20.71 -6.58 -15.78
CA ASN A 335 -21.20 -7.03 -17.07
C ASN A 335 -20.41 -8.22 -17.66
N THR A 336 -19.37 -8.68 -16.97
CA THR A 336 -18.51 -9.80 -17.36
C THR A 336 -18.21 -10.65 -16.14
N GLN A 337 -18.20 -12.00 -16.28
CA GLN A 337 -17.81 -12.92 -15.21
C GLN A 337 -16.37 -13.38 -15.40
N ARG A 338 -15.65 -13.52 -14.30
CA ARG A 338 -14.29 -14.06 -14.27
C ARG A 338 -14.20 -15.21 -13.26
N THR A 339 -13.70 -16.33 -13.75
CA THR A 339 -13.37 -17.52 -12.94
C THR A 339 -11.86 -17.65 -12.86
N ASP A 340 -11.31 -17.72 -11.65
CA ASP A 340 -9.88 -17.94 -11.42
C ASP A 340 -9.69 -19.21 -10.58
N LEU A 341 -8.85 -20.10 -11.06
CA LEU A 341 -8.43 -21.32 -10.36
C LEU A 341 -6.92 -21.34 -10.28
N GLY A 342 -6.36 -21.67 -9.15
CA GLY A 342 -4.91 -21.76 -9.06
C GLY A 342 -4.41 -22.36 -7.76
N GLY A 343 -3.10 -22.48 -7.69
CA GLY A 343 -2.44 -23.01 -6.50
C GLY A 343 -0.93 -23.01 -6.61
N SER A 344 -0.33 -23.40 -5.49
CA SER A 344 1.11 -23.51 -5.32
C SER A 344 1.44 -24.77 -4.52
N VAL A 345 2.46 -25.49 -4.96
CA VAL A 345 3.08 -26.59 -4.22
C VAL A 345 4.49 -26.15 -3.83
N GLY A 346 4.71 -25.99 -2.53
CA GLY A 346 5.97 -25.51 -1.99
C GLY A 346 6.72 -26.59 -1.22
N TRP A 347 8.04 -26.60 -1.41
CA TRP A 347 8.98 -27.37 -0.64
C TRP A 347 10.01 -26.44 0.01
N ARG A 348 10.26 -26.67 1.30
CA ARG A 348 11.28 -25.91 2.07
C ARG A 348 12.07 -26.85 2.95
N ARG A 349 13.39 -26.67 2.95
CA ARG A 349 14.32 -27.36 3.86
C ARG A 349 15.39 -26.38 4.34
N GLY A 350 15.28 -25.97 5.60
CA GLY A 350 16.15 -24.92 6.15
C GLY A 350 16.01 -23.61 5.38
N THR A 351 17.10 -23.13 4.86
CA THR A 351 17.24 -21.87 4.11
C THR A 351 16.80 -21.94 2.64
N LEU A 352 16.65 -23.14 2.08
CA LEU A 352 16.30 -23.37 0.68
C LEU A 352 14.80 -23.62 0.54
N TYR A 353 14.17 -22.99 -0.47
CA TYR A 353 12.79 -23.29 -0.87
C TYR A 353 12.63 -23.30 -2.38
N VAL A 354 11.66 -24.07 -2.85
CA VAL A 354 11.19 -24.11 -4.24
C VAL A 354 9.67 -24.25 -4.25
N ASN A 355 9.00 -23.45 -5.06
CA ASN A 355 7.55 -23.54 -5.23
C ASN A 355 7.20 -23.61 -6.71
N ALA A 356 6.23 -24.47 -7.05
CA ALA A 356 5.61 -24.53 -8.37
C ALA A 356 4.21 -23.92 -8.29
N ASN A 357 3.93 -22.94 -9.13
CA ASN A 357 2.69 -22.17 -9.13
C ASN A 357 1.95 -22.33 -10.45
N GLY A 358 0.63 -22.29 -10.40
CA GLY A 358 -0.21 -22.32 -11.59
C GLY A 358 -1.48 -21.52 -11.38
N VAL A 359 -1.91 -20.77 -12.41
CA VAL A 359 -3.14 -19.99 -12.41
C VAL A 359 -3.84 -20.15 -13.77
N PHE A 360 -5.10 -20.48 -13.73
CA PHE A 360 -6.02 -20.49 -14.87
C PHE A 360 -7.11 -19.43 -14.65
N THR A 361 -7.35 -18.61 -15.67
CA THR A 361 -8.41 -17.60 -15.67
C THR A 361 -9.31 -17.78 -16.89
N HIS A 362 -10.62 -17.83 -16.66
CA HIS A 362 -11.64 -17.83 -17.69
C HIS A 362 -12.52 -16.58 -17.61
N LEU A 363 -12.77 -15.94 -18.76
CA LEU A 363 -13.68 -14.83 -18.91
C LEU A 363 -14.93 -15.25 -19.68
N SER A 364 -16.12 -14.93 -19.20
CA SER A 364 -17.39 -15.22 -19.89
C SER A 364 -17.52 -14.49 -21.22
N ARG A 365 -16.90 -13.32 -21.34
CA ARG A 365 -16.77 -12.56 -22.60
C ARG A 365 -15.35 -12.59 -23.08
N GLN A 366 -15.16 -12.81 -24.37
CA GLN A 366 -13.85 -12.76 -24.99
C GLN A 366 -13.22 -11.36 -24.78
N LEU A 367 -12.02 -11.31 -24.22
CA LEU A 367 -11.23 -10.09 -24.16
C LEU A 367 -10.66 -9.80 -25.56
N LEU A 368 -11.07 -8.70 -26.16
CA LEU A 368 -10.67 -8.30 -27.51
C LEU A 368 -10.30 -6.80 -27.53
N PRO A 369 -9.08 -6.42 -27.11
CA PRO A 369 -8.63 -5.05 -27.12
C PRO A 369 -8.57 -4.49 -28.54
N ALA A 370 -8.91 -3.19 -28.70
CA ALA A 370 -8.75 -2.51 -29.97
C ALA A 370 -7.27 -2.36 -30.31
N LYS A 371 -6.81 -3.01 -31.41
CA LYS A 371 -5.41 -2.99 -31.86
C LYS A 371 -5.19 -2.06 -33.06
N GLN A 372 -6.26 -1.70 -33.76
CA GLN A 372 -6.18 -0.82 -34.93
C GLN A 372 -5.64 0.55 -34.52
N ASN A 373 -4.61 1.04 -35.23
CA ASN A 373 -3.91 2.29 -34.94
C ASN A 373 -3.33 2.43 -33.54
N THR A 374 -3.14 1.30 -32.83
CA THR A 374 -2.57 1.27 -31.47
C THR A 374 -1.46 0.22 -31.37
N PRO A 375 -0.27 0.44 -31.98
CA PRO A 375 0.83 -0.55 -32.00
C PRO A 375 1.20 -1.07 -30.62
N TYR A 376 1.09 -0.23 -29.59
CA TYR A 376 1.38 -0.59 -28.19
C TYR A 376 0.43 -1.66 -27.61
N ARG A 377 -0.73 -1.92 -28.23
CA ARG A 377 -1.68 -2.97 -27.86
C ARG A 377 -1.54 -4.27 -28.65
N GLN A 378 -0.57 -4.37 -29.57
CA GLN A 378 -0.39 -5.54 -30.42
C GLN A 378 -0.29 -6.85 -29.65
N TYR A 379 0.38 -6.81 -28.50
CA TYR A 379 0.59 -7.97 -27.62
C TYR A 379 -0.27 -7.91 -26.35
N ALA A 380 -1.33 -7.12 -26.34
CA ALA A 380 -2.28 -7.11 -25.22
C ALA A 380 -2.96 -8.49 -25.08
N ALA A 381 -3.32 -8.84 -23.85
CA ALA A 381 -4.04 -10.09 -23.55
C ALA A 381 -5.33 -10.20 -24.35
N GLU A 382 -5.57 -11.35 -24.98
CA GLU A 382 -6.72 -11.60 -25.86
C GLU A 382 -7.22 -13.03 -25.68
N GLY A 383 -8.54 -13.22 -25.72
CA GLY A 383 -9.19 -14.52 -25.59
C GLY A 383 -10.09 -14.63 -24.36
N ASN A 384 -10.56 -15.85 -24.10
CA ASN A 384 -11.36 -16.18 -22.92
C ASN A 384 -10.52 -16.85 -21.83
N ASP A 385 -9.55 -17.69 -22.26
CA ASP A 385 -8.82 -18.59 -21.39
C ASP A 385 -7.34 -18.21 -21.32
N PHE A 386 -6.86 -17.99 -20.11
CA PHE A 386 -5.49 -17.62 -19.81
C PHE A 386 -4.90 -18.65 -18.84
N PHE A 387 -3.68 -19.06 -19.09
CA PHE A 387 -2.94 -19.96 -18.22
C PHE A 387 -1.52 -19.44 -18.03
N ASN A 388 -1.10 -19.38 -16.78
CA ASN A 388 0.25 -19.02 -16.40
C ASN A 388 0.77 -20.03 -15.38
N ALA A 389 2.03 -20.43 -15.53
CA ALA A 389 2.74 -21.27 -14.57
C ALA A 389 4.09 -20.66 -14.25
N SER A 390 4.60 -20.86 -13.04
CA SER A 390 5.94 -20.45 -12.63
C SER A 390 6.61 -21.43 -11.69
N LEU A 391 7.93 -21.33 -11.66
CA LEU A 391 8.77 -21.86 -10.59
C LEU A 391 9.42 -20.67 -9.89
N ASP A 392 9.25 -20.58 -8.58
CA ASP A 392 10.00 -19.66 -7.75
C ASP A 392 10.87 -20.44 -6.76
N TYR A 393 11.99 -19.85 -6.44
CA TYR A 393 12.99 -20.45 -5.57
C TYR A 393 13.75 -19.39 -4.81
N GLY A 394 14.35 -19.81 -3.70
CA GLY A 394 15.20 -18.92 -2.94
C GLY A 394 16.07 -19.65 -1.94
N TYR A 395 17.14 -18.94 -1.59
CA TYR A 395 18.11 -19.34 -0.57
C TYR A 395 18.38 -18.13 0.33
N ASN A 396 18.25 -18.31 1.64
CA ASN A 396 18.44 -17.25 2.61
C ASN A 396 19.34 -17.74 3.75
N ASP A 397 20.49 -17.14 3.90
CA ASP A 397 21.36 -17.32 5.07
C ASP A 397 21.70 -15.97 5.72
N HIS A 398 22.63 -15.95 6.67
CA HIS A 398 23.01 -14.72 7.39
C HIS A 398 23.62 -13.65 6.48
N ARG A 399 24.14 -14.03 5.31
CA ARG A 399 24.87 -13.14 4.40
C ARG A 399 24.17 -12.98 3.06
N TRP A 400 23.59 -14.05 2.52
CA TRP A 400 23.03 -14.08 1.17
C TRP A 400 21.54 -14.25 1.18
N THR A 401 20.85 -13.46 0.36
CA THR A 401 19.44 -13.63 -0.01
C THR A 401 19.39 -13.80 -1.51
N VAL A 402 18.98 -14.96 -1.97
CA VAL A 402 18.74 -15.23 -3.38
C VAL A 402 17.26 -15.54 -3.55
N ALA A 403 16.59 -14.85 -4.46
CA ALA A 403 15.23 -15.16 -4.84
C ALA A 403 15.07 -15.05 -6.35
N GLY A 404 14.25 -15.92 -6.93
CA GLY A 404 13.98 -15.89 -8.35
C GLY A 404 12.63 -16.49 -8.67
N GLU A 405 11.99 -15.98 -9.73
CA GLU A 405 10.80 -16.56 -10.32
C GLU A 405 10.95 -16.57 -11.83
N THR A 406 10.63 -17.70 -12.46
CA THR A 406 10.52 -17.83 -13.91
C THR A 406 9.15 -18.34 -14.25
N ALA A 407 8.44 -17.61 -15.10
CA ALA A 407 7.05 -17.86 -15.46
C ALA A 407 6.89 -18.01 -16.96
N VAL A 408 5.88 -18.77 -17.36
CA VAL A 408 5.47 -18.99 -18.76
C VAL A 408 3.95 -18.83 -18.89
N ASN A 409 3.51 -18.21 -19.99
CA ASN A 409 2.10 -18.16 -20.33
C ASN A 409 1.71 -19.29 -21.31
N ARG A 410 0.43 -19.40 -21.62
CA ARG A 410 -0.13 -20.42 -22.55
C ARG A 410 0.55 -20.43 -23.93
N GLN A 411 1.05 -19.28 -24.41
CA GLN A 411 1.71 -19.14 -25.71
C GLN A 411 3.22 -19.44 -25.66
N GLY A 412 3.76 -19.85 -24.51
CA GLY A 412 5.19 -20.12 -24.32
C GLY A 412 6.07 -18.89 -24.17
N ALA A 413 5.49 -17.71 -24.01
CA ALA A 413 6.25 -16.50 -23.69
C ALA A 413 6.70 -16.52 -22.23
N VAL A 414 7.91 -16.02 -21.97
CA VAL A 414 8.60 -16.12 -20.67
C VAL A 414 8.67 -14.77 -19.97
N ALA A 415 8.49 -14.80 -18.67
CA ALA A 415 8.87 -13.71 -17.75
C ALA A 415 9.81 -14.28 -16.69
N ALA A 416 10.86 -13.55 -16.34
CA ALA A 416 11.84 -13.93 -15.35
C ALA A 416 12.25 -12.74 -14.49
N LEU A 417 12.35 -12.97 -13.18
CA LEU A 417 12.80 -11.99 -12.20
C LEU A 417 13.71 -12.69 -11.19
N HIS A 418 14.93 -12.19 -11.04
CA HIS A 418 15.93 -12.77 -10.15
C HIS A 418 16.59 -11.68 -9.33
N SER A 419 16.75 -11.91 -8.04
CA SER A 419 17.43 -11.00 -7.13
C SER A 419 18.52 -11.74 -6.34
N VAL A 420 19.62 -11.04 -6.11
CA VAL A 420 20.69 -11.46 -5.23
C VAL A 420 21.00 -10.31 -4.29
N GLY A 421 20.75 -10.49 -3.02
CA GLY A 421 21.12 -9.58 -1.94
C GLY A 421 22.29 -10.13 -1.14
N CYS A 422 23.19 -9.26 -0.68
CA CYS A 422 24.31 -9.62 0.15
C CYS A 422 24.45 -8.62 1.31
N LYS A 423 24.48 -9.13 2.54
CA LYS A 423 24.89 -8.37 3.71
C LYS A 423 26.39 -8.45 3.83
N LEU A 424 27.09 -7.40 3.37
CA LEU A 424 28.55 -7.33 3.36
C LEU A 424 29.13 -7.20 4.78
N SER A 425 28.41 -6.46 5.64
CA SER A 425 28.69 -6.30 7.06
C SER A 425 27.37 -5.98 7.80
N ASP A 426 27.44 -5.75 9.12
CA ASP A 426 26.26 -5.28 9.89
C ASP A 426 25.79 -3.88 9.46
N GLU A 427 26.65 -3.13 8.77
CA GLU A 427 26.38 -1.77 8.31
C GLU A 427 26.00 -1.71 6.82
N TRP A 428 26.42 -2.70 5.99
CA TRP A 428 26.28 -2.66 4.55
C TRP A 428 25.47 -3.82 4.01
N SER A 429 24.45 -3.53 3.23
CA SER A 429 23.79 -4.48 2.35
C SER A 429 23.66 -3.94 0.94
N VAL A 430 23.81 -4.84 -0.02
CA VAL A 430 23.70 -4.54 -1.45
C VAL A 430 22.78 -5.55 -2.11
N MET A 431 22.14 -5.17 -3.20
CA MET A 431 21.35 -6.09 -4.01
C MET A 431 21.49 -5.78 -5.49
N VAL A 432 21.35 -6.83 -6.28
CA VAL A 432 21.18 -6.78 -7.73
C VAL A 432 19.89 -7.51 -8.07
N LEU A 433 19.08 -6.92 -8.94
CA LEU A 433 17.88 -7.55 -9.44
C LEU A 433 17.88 -7.44 -10.96
N HIS A 434 17.68 -8.58 -11.63
CA HIS A 434 17.56 -8.67 -13.09
C HIS A 434 16.13 -9.08 -13.44
N ARG A 435 15.54 -8.43 -14.44
CA ARG A 435 14.22 -8.77 -14.97
C ARG A 435 14.22 -8.87 -16.49
N TYR A 436 13.49 -9.85 -16.97
CA TYR A 436 13.20 -10.06 -18.39
C TYR A 436 11.74 -10.43 -18.56
N TYR A 437 10.97 -9.62 -19.28
CA TYR A 437 9.58 -9.87 -19.60
C TYR A 437 9.37 -9.80 -21.11
N ASP A 438 9.10 -10.95 -21.74
CA ASP A 438 8.79 -11.01 -23.18
C ASP A 438 7.57 -10.10 -23.47
N LYS A 439 7.60 -9.39 -24.60
CA LYS A 439 6.47 -8.56 -25.05
C LYS A 439 5.17 -9.32 -25.27
N ARG A 440 5.24 -10.66 -25.47
CA ARG A 440 4.08 -11.57 -25.62
C ARG A 440 3.64 -12.20 -24.30
N TYR A 441 4.40 -12.01 -23.22
CA TYR A 441 4.00 -12.51 -21.91
C TYR A 441 2.79 -11.73 -21.42
N THR A 442 1.73 -12.47 -21.02
CA THR A 442 0.49 -11.91 -20.50
C THR A 442 0.06 -12.69 -19.26
N ALA A 443 -0.11 -12.01 -18.15
CA ALA A 443 -0.67 -12.55 -16.91
C ALA A 443 -1.67 -11.53 -16.36
N LEU A 444 -2.96 -11.89 -16.33
CA LEU A 444 -4.03 -10.96 -15.90
C LEU A 444 -3.88 -10.52 -14.43
N HIS A 445 -3.22 -11.34 -13.62
CA HIS A 445 -2.95 -11.11 -12.21
C HIS A 445 -1.46 -10.85 -11.91
N GLY A 446 -0.62 -10.82 -12.94
CA GLY A 446 0.82 -10.57 -12.78
C GLY A 446 1.08 -9.12 -12.39
N ARG A 447 1.64 -8.92 -11.19
CA ARG A 447 2.11 -7.62 -10.68
C ARG A 447 3.44 -7.83 -10.01
N SER A 448 4.51 -7.35 -10.61
CA SER A 448 5.87 -7.56 -10.17
C SER A 448 6.72 -6.31 -10.36
N PHE A 449 7.94 -6.32 -9.86
CA PHE A 449 8.89 -5.22 -10.00
C PHE A 449 9.07 -4.85 -11.48
N SER A 450 8.73 -3.62 -11.86
CA SER A 450 8.85 -3.13 -13.23
C SER A 450 8.94 -1.60 -13.27
N GLU A 451 9.57 -1.07 -14.31
CA GLU A 451 9.54 0.37 -14.64
C GLU A 451 8.28 0.71 -15.45
N GLY A 452 7.80 -0.24 -16.25
CA GLY A 452 6.64 -0.06 -17.12
C GLY A 452 5.28 -0.26 -16.43
N GLY A 453 5.25 -0.66 -15.16
CA GLY A 453 4.02 -0.94 -14.41
C GLY A 453 3.35 -2.28 -14.74
N HIS A 454 3.90 -3.06 -15.67
CA HIS A 454 3.36 -4.36 -16.11
C HIS A 454 4.44 -5.41 -16.26
N VAL A 455 4.09 -6.68 -16.05
CA VAL A 455 4.97 -7.82 -16.30
C VAL A 455 4.93 -8.17 -17.79
N GLN A 456 5.39 -7.25 -18.62
CA GLN A 456 5.38 -7.38 -20.08
C GLN A 456 6.35 -6.39 -20.73
N ASN A 457 7.05 -6.82 -21.80
CA ASN A 457 7.84 -5.96 -22.68
C ASN A 457 8.91 -5.14 -21.92
N GLU A 458 9.67 -5.77 -21.04
CA GLU A 458 10.67 -5.05 -20.25
C GLU A 458 11.89 -5.93 -19.97
N HIS A 459 13.07 -5.37 -20.17
CA HIS A 459 14.34 -5.97 -19.77
C HIS A 459 15.10 -4.93 -18.94
N GLY A 460 15.54 -5.29 -17.74
CA GLY A 460 16.16 -4.30 -16.87
C GLY A 460 17.04 -4.88 -15.78
N VAL A 461 17.87 -4.00 -15.24
CA VAL A 461 18.78 -4.29 -14.13
C VAL A 461 18.64 -3.20 -13.08
N TYR A 462 18.44 -3.62 -11.85
CA TYR A 462 18.39 -2.76 -10.68
C TYR A 462 19.54 -3.07 -9.75
N LEU A 463 20.22 -2.03 -9.28
CA LEU A 463 21.28 -2.08 -8.29
C LEU A 463 20.85 -1.26 -7.09
N GLY A 464 20.96 -1.82 -5.89
CA GLY A 464 20.60 -1.12 -4.68
C GLY A 464 21.65 -1.30 -3.59
N ALA A 465 21.81 -0.29 -2.74
CA ALA A 465 22.69 -0.32 -1.58
C ALA A 465 22.03 0.36 -0.37
N HIS A 466 22.23 -0.22 0.79
CA HIS A 466 21.85 0.33 2.08
C HIS A 466 23.11 0.36 2.96
N TRP A 467 23.35 1.51 3.60
CA TRP A 467 24.49 1.74 4.46
C TRP A 467 24.09 2.45 5.75
N GLN A 468 24.40 1.84 6.88
CA GLN A 468 24.13 2.37 8.21
C GLN A 468 25.44 2.48 9.02
N PRO A 469 26.30 3.50 8.72
CA PRO A 469 27.62 3.64 9.35
C PRO A 469 27.56 3.84 10.86
N SER A 470 26.40 4.22 11.38
CA SER A 470 26.16 4.37 12.81
C SER A 470 24.67 4.29 13.11
N ARG A 471 24.29 4.21 14.38
CA ARG A 471 22.89 4.30 14.82
C ARG A 471 22.20 5.63 14.48
N ARG A 472 22.97 6.65 14.06
CA ARG A 472 22.46 7.98 13.74
C ARG A 472 22.24 8.19 12.26
N TRP A 473 23.03 7.53 11.42
CA TRP A 473 23.04 7.73 9.98
C TRP A 473 22.55 6.50 9.23
N GLN A 474 21.64 6.74 8.34
CA GLN A 474 21.15 5.76 7.38
C GLN A 474 21.22 6.37 5.97
N LEU A 475 21.89 5.69 5.07
CA LEU A 475 21.97 6.05 3.66
C LEU A 475 21.46 4.87 2.84
N GLN A 476 20.72 5.16 1.80
CA GLN A 476 20.23 4.15 0.88
C GLN A 476 20.05 4.73 -0.49
N GLY A 477 20.24 3.92 -1.52
CA GLY A 477 20.07 4.38 -2.88
C GLY A 477 19.98 3.23 -3.85
N TYR A 478 19.44 3.54 -5.02
CA TYR A 478 19.36 2.60 -6.13
C TYR A 478 19.63 3.28 -7.46
N ALA A 479 19.97 2.45 -8.45
CA ALA A 479 19.98 2.76 -9.88
C ALA A 479 19.25 1.64 -10.62
N ASP A 480 18.31 1.97 -11.45
CA ASP A 480 17.48 1.07 -12.24
C ASP A 480 17.50 1.47 -13.71
N TYR A 481 17.87 0.55 -14.58
CA TYR A 481 17.79 0.69 -16.02
C TYR A 481 16.77 -0.27 -16.61
N ALA A 482 15.94 0.22 -17.51
CA ALA A 482 14.93 -0.56 -18.22
C ALA A 482 14.94 -0.26 -19.70
N HIS A 483 14.90 -1.33 -20.52
CA HIS A 483 14.74 -1.31 -21.96
C HIS A 483 13.42 -1.96 -22.36
N PHE A 484 12.67 -1.29 -23.25
CA PHE A 484 11.40 -1.73 -23.80
C PHE A 484 11.55 -1.98 -25.29
N THR A 485 11.46 -3.22 -25.70
CA THR A 485 11.67 -3.62 -27.10
C THR A 485 10.52 -3.26 -28.03
N TRP A 486 9.33 -2.97 -27.47
CA TRP A 486 8.10 -2.69 -28.22
C TRP A 486 7.48 -1.35 -27.80
N PRO A 487 6.77 -0.65 -28.70
CA PRO A 487 6.02 0.56 -28.37
C PRO A 487 5.14 0.43 -27.12
N ARG A 488 5.02 1.54 -26.40
CA ARG A 488 4.14 1.68 -25.22
C ARG A 488 3.20 2.87 -25.42
N TYR A 489 2.25 3.05 -24.54
CA TYR A 489 1.38 4.23 -24.57
C TYR A 489 2.21 5.52 -24.53
N GLN A 490 2.02 6.41 -25.51
CA GLN A 490 2.80 7.64 -25.74
C GLN A 490 4.30 7.41 -26.07
N VAL A 491 4.67 6.21 -26.49
CA VAL A 491 6.04 5.87 -26.87
C VAL A 491 5.98 5.00 -28.12
N SER A 492 6.22 5.59 -29.30
CA SER A 492 5.95 4.99 -30.61
C SER A 492 7.01 3.99 -31.09
N ALA A 493 8.13 3.86 -30.38
CA ALA A 493 9.23 2.95 -30.72
C ALA A 493 9.80 2.24 -29.49
N SER A 494 10.81 1.40 -29.68
CA SER A 494 11.68 0.88 -28.63
C SER A 494 12.28 2.03 -27.84
N SER A 495 12.37 1.87 -26.51
CA SER A 495 12.69 2.98 -25.61
C SER A 495 13.41 2.54 -24.35
N ASP A 496 14.09 3.47 -23.74
CA ASP A 496 14.86 3.28 -22.53
C ASP A 496 14.30 4.14 -21.37
N ALA A 497 14.55 3.68 -20.15
CA ALA A 497 14.34 4.45 -18.93
C ALA A 497 15.49 4.23 -17.96
N PHE A 498 15.85 5.26 -17.22
CA PHE A 498 16.82 5.21 -16.13
C PHE A 498 16.28 5.96 -14.93
N ASP A 499 16.35 5.33 -13.76
CA ASP A 499 15.84 5.86 -12.51
C ASP A 499 16.86 5.64 -11.40
N ALA A 500 17.30 6.69 -10.76
CA ALA A 500 18.24 6.63 -9.66
C ALA A 500 17.73 7.47 -8.47
N LEU A 501 17.90 6.94 -7.27
CA LEU A 501 17.48 7.60 -6.06
C LEU A 501 18.56 7.46 -4.98
N LEU A 502 18.80 8.56 -4.27
CA LEU A 502 19.63 8.61 -3.07
C LEU A 502 18.81 9.18 -1.92
N SER A 503 18.82 8.54 -0.77
CA SER A 503 18.17 8.98 0.45
C SER A 503 19.15 8.91 1.61
N ALA A 504 19.18 9.96 2.43
CA ALA A 504 19.98 10.04 3.65
C ALA A 504 19.11 10.48 4.81
N ARG A 505 19.33 9.89 5.99
CA ARG A 505 18.69 10.26 7.24
C ARG A 505 19.71 10.35 8.35
N CYS A 506 19.60 11.40 9.15
CA CYS A 506 20.36 11.57 10.37
C CYS A 506 19.41 11.78 11.56
N GLN A 507 19.54 10.95 12.59
CA GLN A 507 18.79 11.10 13.83
C GLN A 507 19.74 11.40 14.98
N HIS A 508 19.57 12.55 15.59
CA HIS A 508 20.39 12.97 16.74
C HIS A 508 19.52 13.54 17.86
N ARG A 509 19.42 12.81 18.97
CA ARG A 509 18.55 13.16 20.11
C ARG A 509 17.09 13.36 19.66
N GLN A 510 16.59 14.61 19.76
CA GLN A 510 15.23 15.00 19.39
C GLN A 510 15.10 15.44 17.92
N TRP A 511 16.22 15.51 17.18
CA TRP A 511 16.26 15.98 15.80
C TRP A 511 16.34 14.83 14.82
N THR A 512 15.55 14.91 13.77
CA THR A 512 15.65 14.04 12.58
C THR A 512 15.81 14.94 11.37
N VAL A 513 16.88 14.73 10.61
CA VAL A 513 17.09 15.39 9.33
C VAL A 513 17.11 14.33 8.26
N ASP A 514 16.29 14.48 7.23
CA ASP A 514 16.26 13.57 6.08
C ASP A 514 16.29 14.33 4.76
N GLY A 515 16.95 13.71 3.79
CA GLY A 515 17.03 14.22 2.42
C GLY A 515 16.85 13.08 1.43
N ARG A 516 16.21 13.37 0.29
CA ARG A 516 16.03 12.43 -0.80
C ARG A 516 16.17 13.17 -2.11
N TYR A 517 16.96 12.60 -3.02
CA TYR A 517 17.08 13.08 -4.39
C TYR A 517 16.81 11.92 -5.35
N ARG A 518 15.94 12.15 -6.35
CA ARG A 518 15.65 11.21 -7.43
C ARG A 518 15.93 11.85 -8.77
N TYR A 519 16.53 11.07 -9.66
CA TYR A 519 16.79 11.43 -11.03
C TYR A 519 16.20 10.37 -11.96
N HIS A 520 15.21 10.76 -12.75
CA HIS A 520 14.46 9.83 -13.60
C HIS A 520 14.43 10.34 -15.03
N ILE A 521 14.90 9.52 -15.97
CA ILE A 521 14.84 9.77 -17.41
C ILE A 521 13.99 8.66 -18.02
N ARG A 522 13.05 9.04 -18.87
CA ARG A 522 12.30 8.13 -19.73
C ARG A 522 12.05 8.78 -21.09
N GLN A 523 12.06 7.96 -22.12
CA GLN A 523 11.76 8.41 -23.48
C GLN A 523 10.25 8.49 -23.68
N ARG A 524 9.80 9.56 -24.35
CA ARG A 524 8.41 9.77 -24.76
C ARG A 524 8.37 10.35 -26.18
N ASN A 525 7.22 10.21 -26.84
CA ASN A 525 7.01 10.87 -28.11
C ASN A 525 7.19 12.38 -27.95
N ASP A 526 7.84 12.99 -28.95
CA ASP A 526 7.85 14.42 -29.11
C ASP A 526 6.44 14.96 -29.43
N SER A 527 6.29 16.29 -29.49
CA SER A 527 5.02 16.95 -29.80
C SER A 527 4.49 16.59 -31.21
N THR A 528 5.38 16.28 -32.15
CA THR A 528 5.03 15.86 -33.51
C THR A 528 4.76 14.36 -33.63
N LYS A 529 5.12 13.56 -32.65
CA LYS A 529 5.05 12.07 -32.57
C LYS A 529 5.94 11.37 -33.63
N HIS A 530 6.95 12.06 -34.16
CA HIS A 530 7.85 11.50 -35.18
C HIS A 530 9.09 10.85 -34.57
N TYR A 531 9.56 11.33 -33.43
CA TYR A 531 10.72 10.76 -32.73
C TYR A 531 10.50 10.73 -31.20
N LEU A 532 11.39 10.01 -30.54
CA LEU A 532 11.40 9.96 -29.06
C LEU A 532 12.31 11.04 -28.51
N ALA A 533 11.83 11.73 -27.49
CA ALA A 533 12.58 12.71 -26.72
C ALA A 533 12.74 12.23 -25.26
N ASN A 534 13.86 12.57 -24.65
CA ASN A 534 14.08 12.32 -23.23
C ASN A 534 13.25 13.29 -22.39
N ARG A 535 12.42 12.74 -21.52
CA ARG A 535 11.78 13.47 -20.43
C ARG A 535 12.58 13.18 -19.16
N THR A 536 13.26 14.21 -18.68
CA THR A 536 14.06 14.15 -17.44
C THR A 536 13.26 14.77 -16.31
N GLU A 537 13.15 14.04 -15.21
CA GLU A 537 12.48 14.48 -14.00
C GLU A 537 13.44 14.37 -12.80
N GLN A 538 13.57 15.44 -12.05
CA GLN A 538 14.39 15.50 -10.85
C GLN A 538 13.51 15.90 -9.69
N ARG A 539 13.60 15.17 -8.59
CA ARG A 539 12.86 15.46 -7.35
C ARG A 539 13.80 15.55 -6.16
N LEU A 540 13.62 16.59 -5.36
CA LEU A 540 14.35 16.81 -4.12
C LEU A 540 13.35 16.93 -2.98
N ARG A 541 13.59 16.18 -1.91
CA ARG A 541 12.87 16.34 -0.64
C ARG A 541 13.87 16.58 0.47
N LEU A 542 13.62 17.57 1.30
CA LEU A 542 14.36 17.85 2.51
C LEU A 542 13.38 17.94 3.68
N GLY A 543 13.72 17.32 4.80
CA GLY A 543 12.88 17.30 5.99
C GLY A 543 13.68 17.52 7.26
N ILE A 544 13.13 18.30 8.17
CA ILE A 544 13.67 18.51 9.53
C ILE A 544 12.55 18.24 10.51
N GLY A 545 12.71 17.22 11.34
CA GLY A 545 11.80 16.88 12.42
C GLY A 545 12.38 17.20 13.78
N TYR A 546 11.56 17.65 14.71
CA TYR A 546 11.90 17.92 16.10
C TYR A 546 10.88 17.35 17.06
N ALA A 547 11.27 16.36 17.85
CA ALA A 547 10.46 15.78 18.92
C ALA A 547 10.70 16.59 20.21
N ALA A 548 9.98 17.69 20.38
CA ALA A 548 10.18 18.61 21.52
C ALA A 548 9.91 17.90 22.85
N THR A 549 8.87 17.07 22.90
CA THR A 549 8.54 16.18 24.02
C THR A 549 7.99 14.86 23.46
N PRO A 550 7.78 13.81 24.28
CA PRO A 550 7.08 12.59 23.84
C PRO A 550 5.67 12.86 23.29
N GLN A 551 5.07 14.01 23.67
CA GLN A 551 3.72 14.39 23.26
C GLN A 551 3.71 15.37 22.07
N LEU A 552 4.79 16.12 21.82
CA LEU A 552 4.83 17.18 20.80
C LEU A 552 5.93 16.90 19.78
N SER A 553 5.57 16.74 18.54
CA SER A 553 6.49 16.64 17.41
C SER A 553 6.15 17.68 16.34
N LEU A 554 7.18 18.28 15.80
CA LEU A 554 7.12 19.27 14.72
C LEU A 554 7.95 18.78 13.54
N ARG A 555 7.55 19.09 12.34
CA ARG A 555 8.30 18.78 11.12
C ARG A 555 8.12 19.87 10.09
N LEU A 556 9.23 20.31 9.53
CA LEU A 556 9.29 21.15 8.33
C LEU A 556 9.75 20.29 7.15
N GLN A 557 9.11 20.41 6.00
CA GLN A 557 9.46 19.68 4.78
C GLN A 557 9.42 20.61 3.57
N THR A 558 10.39 20.44 2.70
CA THR A 558 10.44 21.10 1.38
C THR A 558 10.53 20.02 0.31
N ASP A 559 9.63 20.07 -0.67
CA ASP A 559 9.61 19.24 -1.86
C ASP A 559 9.84 20.11 -3.10
N GLY A 560 10.77 19.71 -3.96
CA GLY A 560 11.05 20.37 -5.24
C GLY A 560 10.98 19.36 -6.37
N VAL A 561 10.49 19.78 -7.52
CA VAL A 561 10.47 19.01 -8.77
C VAL A 561 10.91 19.88 -9.96
N SER A 562 11.69 19.29 -10.82
CA SER A 562 12.07 19.87 -12.12
C SER A 562 11.83 18.84 -13.21
N VAL A 563 11.06 19.20 -14.21
CA VAL A 563 10.78 18.36 -15.38
C VAL A 563 11.30 19.08 -16.62
N ARG A 564 12.04 18.37 -17.46
CA ARG A 564 12.58 18.90 -18.70
C ARG A 564 12.31 17.96 -19.86
N MET A 565 11.77 18.52 -20.96
CA MET A 565 11.56 17.80 -22.21
C MET A 565 11.67 18.78 -23.38
N GLN A 566 12.47 18.44 -24.41
CA GLN A 566 12.64 19.23 -25.64
C GLN A 566 12.97 20.72 -25.43
N GLY A 567 13.83 21.01 -24.45
CA GLY A 567 14.21 22.40 -24.13
C GLY A 567 13.21 23.14 -23.24
N THR A 568 12.00 22.66 -23.08
CA THR A 568 11.03 23.21 -22.14
C THR A 568 11.31 22.64 -20.72
N SER A 569 11.30 23.51 -19.73
CA SER A 569 11.47 23.15 -18.32
C SER A 569 10.26 23.61 -17.52
N SER A 570 9.83 22.80 -16.55
CA SER A 570 8.74 23.08 -15.64
C SER A 570 9.23 22.80 -14.22
N TYR A 571 8.93 23.68 -13.28
CA TYR A 571 9.39 23.62 -11.91
C TYR A 571 8.21 23.63 -10.94
N GLY A 572 8.38 22.93 -9.83
CA GLY A 572 7.43 22.95 -8.74
C GLY A 572 8.14 22.94 -7.39
N ILE A 573 7.60 23.65 -6.43
CA ILE A 573 8.10 23.70 -5.05
C ILE A 573 6.93 23.69 -4.07
N MET A 574 7.10 22.98 -2.96
CA MET A 574 6.18 23.01 -1.83
C MET A 574 6.98 23.10 -0.53
N VAL A 575 6.57 23.98 0.35
CA VAL A 575 7.07 24.05 1.73
C VAL A 575 5.90 23.79 2.65
N SER A 576 6.09 22.87 3.59
CA SER A 576 5.02 22.47 4.50
C SER A 576 5.52 22.23 5.91
N GLU A 577 4.67 22.48 6.88
CA GLU A 577 4.86 22.12 8.27
C GLU A 577 3.84 21.09 8.71
N HIS A 578 4.22 20.26 9.66
CA HIS A 578 3.38 19.30 10.34
C HIS A 578 3.61 19.39 11.84
N ALA A 579 2.56 19.54 12.60
CA ALA A 579 2.58 19.47 14.04
C ALA A 579 1.72 18.30 14.54
N SER A 580 2.19 17.60 15.56
CA SER A 580 1.41 16.56 16.22
C SER A 580 1.53 16.73 17.72
N TRP A 581 0.40 16.84 18.39
CA TRP A 581 0.32 16.98 19.83
C TRP A 581 -0.65 15.95 20.42
N GLN A 582 -0.19 15.21 21.43
CA GLN A 582 -0.95 14.18 22.14
C GLN A 582 -1.17 14.59 23.58
N TRP A 583 -2.43 14.74 23.98
CA TRP A 583 -2.78 15.00 25.37
C TRP A 583 -3.84 14.02 25.87
N ARG A 584 -3.43 13.10 26.75
CA ARG A 584 -4.32 12.09 27.34
C ARG A 584 -5.28 11.45 26.31
N TRP A 585 -6.53 11.93 26.26
CA TRP A 585 -7.61 11.44 25.41
C TRP A 585 -7.69 12.11 24.02
N LEU A 586 -6.96 13.21 23.80
CA LEU A 586 -7.02 14.00 22.56
C LEU A 586 -5.66 13.99 21.84
N LYS A 587 -5.67 13.65 20.55
CA LYS A 587 -4.55 13.88 19.65
C LYS A 587 -4.94 14.91 18.60
N VAL A 588 -4.10 15.92 18.45
CA VAL A 588 -4.24 17.00 17.46
C VAL A 588 -3.11 16.88 16.46
N GLU A 589 -3.44 16.84 15.17
CA GLU A 589 -2.46 16.82 14.09
C GLU A 589 -2.82 17.92 13.11
N GLU A 590 -1.85 18.79 12.86
CA GLU A 590 -1.97 19.95 12.00
C GLU A 590 -1.00 19.81 10.82
N HIS A 591 -1.40 20.33 9.67
CA HIS A 591 -0.59 20.46 8.48
C HIS A 591 -0.91 21.78 7.78
N ALA A 592 0.12 22.55 7.46
CA ALA A 592 0.03 23.72 6.60
C ALA A 592 1.12 23.67 5.53
N GLY A 593 0.79 24.06 4.31
CA GLY A 593 1.72 24.06 3.19
C GLY A 593 1.41 25.14 2.17
N TRP A 594 2.46 25.67 1.58
CA TRP A 594 2.42 26.53 0.42
C TRP A 594 3.03 25.79 -0.77
N PHE A 595 2.39 25.86 -1.94
CA PHE A 595 2.87 25.24 -3.16
C PHE A 595 2.80 26.18 -4.35
N HIS A 596 3.75 26.01 -5.26
CA HIS A 596 3.79 26.65 -6.56
C HIS A 596 4.34 25.66 -7.59
N THR A 597 3.67 25.53 -8.73
CA THR A 597 4.16 24.77 -9.89
C THR A 597 3.86 25.53 -11.16
N ASP A 598 4.77 25.48 -12.15
CA ASP A 598 4.59 26.14 -13.42
C ASP A 598 3.42 25.54 -14.22
N ASP A 599 3.29 24.21 -14.19
CA ASP A 599 2.23 23.48 -14.88
C ASP A 599 1.91 22.14 -14.19
N TYR A 600 1.11 21.30 -14.85
CA TYR A 600 0.73 19.98 -14.37
C TYR A 600 1.89 18.95 -14.40
N ASP A 601 2.90 19.15 -15.27
CA ASP A 601 4.04 18.23 -15.35
C ASP A 601 4.93 18.31 -14.12
N SER A 602 5.03 19.49 -13.49
CA SER A 602 5.76 19.72 -12.24
C SER A 602 4.92 19.58 -10.98
N ARG A 603 3.80 18.84 -11.04
CA ARG A 603 2.94 18.59 -9.88
C ARG A 603 3.68 17.89 -8.75
N LEU A 604 3.26 18.18 -7.54
CA LEU A 604 3.81 17.66 -6.30
C LEU A 604 2.82 16.76 -5.58
N TYR A 605 3.33 15.75 -4.90
CA TYR A 605 2.53 14.85 -4.05
C TYR A 605 3.09 14.87 -2.65
N GLN A 606 2.22 14.96 -1.66
CA GLN A 606 2.65 14.92 -0.28
C GLN A 606 1.75 14.03 0.56
N TYR A 607 2.36 13.21 1.41
CA TYR A 607 1.61 12.45 2.39
C TYR A 607 0.99 13.38 3.43
N GLU A 608 -0.29 13.20 3.68
CA GLU A 608 -1.04 13.89 4.70
C GLU A 608 -1.70 12.87 5.63
N ARG A 609 -1.54 13.04 6.93
CA ARG A 609 -2.16 12.15 7.92
C ARG A 609 -3.68 12.17 7.77
N SER A 610 -4.31 10.99 7.89
CA SER A 610 -5.75 10.82 7.72
C SER A 610 -6.34 9.85 8.73
N VAL A 611 -7.65 9.63 8.70
CA VAL A 611 -8.35 8.65 9.51
C VAL A 611 -7.89 7.23 9.16
N ARG A 612 -8.23 6.23 9.97
CA ARG A 612 -7.88 4.84 9.67
C ARG A 612 -8.50 4.39 8.35
N TYR A 613 -7.75 3.61 7.58
CA TYR A 613 -8.14 3.06 6.28
C TYR A 613 -8.45 4.12 5.21
N ASP A 614 -8.08 5.38 5.45
CA ASP A 614 -8.10 6.43 4.45
C ASP A 614 -6.69 7.00 4.30
N PHE A 615 -6.11 6.83 3.13
CA PHE A 615 -4.79 7.35 2.81
C PHE A 615 -4.94 8.61 2.00
N SER A 616 -4.22 9.63 2.40
CA SER A 616 -4.29 10.94 1.75
C SER A 616 -2.91 11.29 1.22
N PHE A 617 -2.80 11.29 -0.11
CA PHE A 617 -1.68 11.84 -0.86
C PHE A 617 -2.20 12.85 -1.87
N PRO A 618 -2.64 14.01 -1.40
CA PRO A 618 -3.15 15.03 -2.30
C PRO A 618 -2.06 15.46 -3.28
N MET A 619 -2.51 15.67 -4.51
CA MET A 619 -1.73 16.20 -5.60
C MET A 619 -1.90 17.73 -5.63
N TYR A 620 -0.80 18.44 -5.82
CA TYR A 620 -0.76 19.90 -5.86
C TYR A 620 -0.17 20.37 -7.19
N TYR A 621 -0.87 21.27 -7.88
CA TYR A 621 -0.38 21.94 -9.08
C TYR A 621 -0.96 23.35 -9.18
N GLY A 622 -0.22 24.29 -9.77
CA GLY A 622 -0.54 25.71 -9.78
C GLY A 622 -0.02 26.41 -8.52
N HIS A 623 -0.69 27.44 -8.05
CA HIS A 623 -0.27 28.25 -6.92
C HIS A 623 -1.33 28.24 -5.82
N GLY A 624 -0.98 27.86 -4.60
CA GLY A 624 -1.95 27.79 -3.53
C GLY A 624 -1.41 27.46 -2.15
N LEU A 625 -2.35 27.25 -1.25
CA LEU A 625 -2.14 26.92 0.16
C LEU A 625 -2.93 25.67 0.51
N ARG A 626 -2.36 24.83 1.33
CA ARG A 626 -3.02 23.66 1.92
C ARG A 626 -3.03 23.78 3.44
N TYR A 627 -4.19 23.54 4.05
CA TYR A 627 -4.32 23.43 5.51
C TYR A 627 -5.10 22.15 5.84
N SER A 628 -4.70 21.46 6.89
CA SER A 628 -5.55 20.45 7.48
C SER A 628 -5.39 20.39 9.00
N LEU A 629 -6.49 20.09 9.66
CA LEU A 629 -6.53 19.88 11.11
C LEU A 629 -7.27 18.57 11.38
N MET A 630 -6.61 17.65 12.05
CA MET A 630 -7.20 16.39 12.46
C MET A 630 -7.22 16.31 13.99
N LEU A 631 -8.40 16.02 14.53
CA LEU A 631 -8.68 15.79 15.93
C LEU A 631 -9.07 14.34 16.13
N ARG A 632 -8.37 13.61 16.99
CA ARG A 632 -8.72 12.25 17.39
C ARG A 632 -8.96 12.21 18.90
N ALA A 633 -10.21 11.96 19.27
CA ALA A 633 -10.65 11.89 20.66
C ALA A 633 -10.96 10.45 21.07
N THR A 634 -10.34 9.95 22.12
CA THR A 634 -10.73 8.72 22.81
C THR A 634 -11.75 9.08 23.88
N ILE A 635 -13.04 9.05 23.50
CA ILE A 635 -14.16 9.50 24.35
C ILE A 635 -14.38 8.50 25.51
N ALA A 636 -14.23 7.21 25.20
CA ALA A 636 -14.28 6.13 26.16
C ALA A 636 -13.27 5.05 25.75
N ARG A 637 -12.98 4.08 26.62
CA ARG A 637 -12.10 2.94 26.28
C ARG A 637 -12.53 2.22 25.01
N GLN A 638 -13.82 2.23 24.70
CA GLN A 638 -14.44 1.56 23.57
C GLN A 638 -14.69 2.49 22.38
N LEU A 639 -14.76 3.82 22.59
CA LEU A 639 -15.21 4.79 21.58
C LEU A 639 -14.11 5.80 21.22
N THR A 640 -13.73 5.82 19.95
CA THR A 640 -12.83 6.82 19.37
C THR A 640 -13.55 7.57 18.27
N ALA A 641 -13.54 8.90 18.32
CA ALA A 641 -13.99 9.78 17.25
C ALA A 641 -12.79 10.48 16.62
N THR A 642 -12.77 10.58 15.31
CA THR A 642 -11.76 11.34 14.55
C THR A 642 -12.46 12.25 13.58
N ALA A 643 -12.04 13.51 13.52
CA ALA A 643 -12.50 14.51 12.55
C ALA A 643 -11.29 15.15 11.90
N LYS A 644 -11.27 15.26 10.57
CA LYS A 644 -10.24 15.94 9.79
C LYS A 644 -10.89 16.96 8.87
N LEU A 645 -10.53 18.21 9.03
CA LEU A 645 -10.89 19.29 8.11
C LEU A 645 -9.68 19.56 7.21
N GLY A 646 -9.87 19.52 5.89
CA GLY A 646 -8.84 19.82 4.91
C GLY A 646 -9.30 20.92 3.97
N VAL A 647 -8.44 21.89 3.70
CA VAL A 647 -8.71 23.02 2.79
C VAL A 647 -7.53 23.16 1.83
N THR A 648 -7.79 23.09 0.53
CA THR A 648 -6.85 23.53 -0.50
C THR A 648 -7.35 24.82 -1.11
N ASN A 649 -6.62 25.89 -0.99
CA ASN A 649 -6.97 27.21 -1.51
C ASN A 649 -6.02 27.58 -2.66
N TYR A 650 -6.55 27.73 -3.86
CA TYR A 650 -5.80 28.15 -5.05
C TYR A 650 -5.83 29.68 -5.17
N LEU A 651 -4.67 30.26 -5.48
CA LEU A 651 -4.47 31.69 -5.63
C LEU A 651 -4.43 32.14 -7.10
N ASP A 652 -4.40 31.19 -8.03
CA ASP A 652 -4.19 31.41 -9.46
C ASP A 652 -5.41 31.04 -10.33
N ARG A 653 -6.47 30.50 -9.75
CA ARG A 653 -7.62 29.99 -10.52
C ARG A 653 -8.92 30.00 -9.72
N SER A 654 -10.07 30.07 -10.44
CA SER A 654 -11.41 29.91 -9.90
C SER A 654 -12.11 28.64 -10.42
N THR A 655 -11.36 27.78 -11.11
CA THR A 655 -11.85 26.48 -11.62
C THR A 655 -10.81 25.42 -11.31
N ILE A 656 -11.22 24.38 -10.59
CA ILE A 656 -10.33 23.33 -10.09
C ILE A 656 -10.72 22.00 -10.72
N GLY A 657 -9.76 21.26 -11.27
CA GLY A 657 -9.99 19.97 -11.91
C GLY A 657 -10.56 20.08 -13.33
N SER A 658 -11.08 18.98 -13.85
CA SER A 658 -11.61 18.89 -15.22
C SER A 658 -12.78 17.92 -15.33
N GLY A 659 -13.55 17.99 -16.42
CA GLY A 659 -14.68 17.11 -16.69
C GLY A 659 -15.74 17.18 -15.62
N LEU A 660 -16.35 16.04 -15.25
CA LEU A 660 -17.37 15.95 -14.20
C LEU A 660 -16.81 16.17 -12.77
N GLN A 661 -15.50 16.03 -12.58
CA GLN A 661 -14.83 16.32 -11.29
C GLN A 661 -14.54 17.82 -11.11
N GLN A 662 -14.81 18.66 -12.10
CA GLN A 662 -14.52 20.08 -12.08
C GLN A 662 -15.36 20.82 -11.04
N VAL A 663 -14.69 21.63 -10.21
CA VAL A 663 -15.30 22.59 -9.29
C VAL A 663 -15.21 23.97 -9.91
N VAL A 664 -16.35 24.62 -10.15
CA VAL A 664 -16.46 25.89 -10.86
C VAL A 664 -16.88 27.00 -9.89
N GLY A 665 -16.30 28.19 -10.04
CA GLY A 665 -16.67 29.36 -9.22
C GLY A 665 -16.09 29.36 -7.81
N HIS A 666 -15.17 28.46 -7.51
CA HIS A 666 -14.49 28.37 -6.22
C HIS A 666 -12.98 28.39 -6.37
N THR A 667 -12.30 29.12 -5.49
CA THR A 667 -10.85 29.12 -5.37
C THR A 667 -10.37 28.07 -4.36
N SER A 668 -11.30 27.47 -3.60
CA SER A 668 -10.96 26.54 -2.52
C SER A 668 -11.78 25.25 -2.58
N MET A 669 -11.16 24.17 -2.18
CA MET A 669 -11.80 22.88 -1.91
C MET A 669 -11.70 22.58 -0.41
N THR A 670 -12.83 22.58 0.28
CA THR A 670 -12.93 22.28 1.71
C THR A 670 -13.64 20.95 1.90
N GLU A 671 -13.06 20.05 2.67
CA GLU A 671 -13.55 18.70 2.93
C GLU A 671 -13.49 18.38 4.42
N LEU A 672 -14.54 17.79 4.94
CA LEU A 672 -14.60 17.23 6.29
C LEU A 672 -14.66 15.71 6.22
N LEU A 673 -13.73 15.04 6.90
CA LEU A 673 -13.70 13.60 7.05
C LEU A 673 -13.96 13.24 8.50
N LEU A 674 -15.00 12.45 8.74
CA LEU A 674 -15.42 12.00 10.07
C LEU A 674 -15.29 10.49 10.18
N GLN A 675 -14.83 10.00 11.31
CA GLN A 675 -14.77 8.58 11.59
C GLN A 675 -15.12 8.29 13.05
N LEU A 676 -16.04 7.36 13.26
CA LEU A 676 -16.37 6.78 14.55
C LEU A 676 -15.91 5.32 14.59
N ARG A 677 -15.21 4.93 15.65
CA ARG A 677 -14.79 3.55 15.90
C ARG A 677 -15.25 3.13 17.29
N TYR A 678 -15.98 2.02 17.33
CA TYR A 678 -16.45 1.39 18.55
C TYR A 678 -15.88 -0.04 18.67
N ILE A 679 -15.34 -0.37 19.82
CA ILE A 679 -14.74 -1.68 20.13
C ILE A 679 -15.49 -2.30 21.31
N LEU A 680 -15.99 -3.52 21.11
CA LEU A 680 -16.66 -4.34 22.13
C LEU A 680 -15.76 -5.48 22.56
#